data_748e3bca3fb1e46667625033c851c5ad
#
_entry.id   748e3bca3fb1e46667625033c851c5ad
#
_cell.length_a   1.000
_cell.length_b   1.000
_cell.length_c   1.000
_cell.angle_alpha   90.00
_cell.angle_beta   90.00
_cell.angle_gamma   90.00
#
_symmetry.space_group_name_H-M   'P 1'
#
loop_
_entity.id
_entity.type
_entity.pdbx_description
1 polymer ?
#
loop_
_entity_poly.entity_id
_entity_poly.type
_entity_poly.pdbx_seq_one_letter_code
_entity_poly.pdbx_strand_id
1 'polypeptide(L)'
;MTPPASAITTRALALFEAARARPGAPADLPGRLFVVDVERQTAALIVDGVAVASWPVSTALKGIGGEENSFKTPPGWHRIDRKIGTGAAAGTVFSSREPTGERWQGETCESDLILTRILTLDGLEDGVNRGPGCDSRERYIYIHGSNHEEHIGRPASCGCVRMGNADVTALFDVAQEGDLILIAPPESRDIPELSSGRFHYAGLGGSGMSALAQFQAMKGGRVSGSDRAFDHGERAAVRAQFEALGIGVFPQDGSGIGEDCAALVVSTAVEETVPDFAAAKTRGVPIVHRSEMLAHFVGTYRSIAVTGTSGKSTVTGMTFEILRGMGADPSVITGGDLPALQAEGLIGNAFAGASDLLVVEADESDGSLVRYAPSIGVILNLQRDHKEMEDVAAMFATLRARTRETLVVGDDANLDPFAGGAMRFGLSERADIRAVNVQHSADGARFEVEGVAFAIPVPGLHNVTNALAAIAACRAAGLPLEGMADPLAGFSGIGRRFQTIGCASGIEVVDDFAHNAEKIAAAIRTAKLRGRRVLGIYQPHGYGPTRFLWQDFVRTFSSELSADDRLFMLEVFYAGGTATRDFSAADIVGEIAAAGTQAAFAPSREWLIEAIANEAREGDVVLVMGARDPSLTAFARDILSAIERG
;
A
#
# COMPACT_ATOMS: atom_id res chain seq x y z
N MET A 1 12.92 -32.06 6.90
CA MET A 1 13.46 -33.14 6.01
C MET A 1 13.95 -32.46 4.73
N THR A 2 15.21 -32.64 4.38
CA THR A 2 15.75 -32.12 3.10
C THR A 2 15.05 -32.85 1.94
N PRO A 3 14.52 -32.14 0.93
CA PRO A 3 13.87 -32.79 -0.21
C PRO A 3 14.84 -33.70 -0.96
N PRO A 4 14.36 -34.77 -1.62
CA PRO A 4 15.23 -35.67 -2.39
C PRO A 4 15.88 -34.94 -3.56
N ALA A 5 17.10 -35.30 -3.92
CA ALA A 5 17.88 -34.67 -4.99
C ALA A 5 17.12 -34.56 -6.33
N SER A 6 16.26 -35.53 -6.64
CA SER A 6 15.39 -35.51 -7.83
C SER A 6 14.38 -34.34 -7.80
N ALA A 7 13.79 -34.05 -6.64
CA ALA A 7 12.85 -32.96 -6.50
C ALA A 7 13.53 -31.59 -6.61
N ILE A 8 14.77 -31.46 -6.09
CA ILE A 8 15.60 -30.25 -6.22
C ILE A 8 15.97 -30.05 -7.69
N THR A 9 16.40 -31.08 -8.38
CA THR A 9 16.72 -31.05 -9.82
C THR A 9 15.51 -30.58 -10.64
N THR A 10 14.36 -31.25 -10.46
CA THR A 10 13.13 -30.88 -11.20
C THR A 10 12.75 -29.42 -10.99
N ARG A 11 12.82 -28.93 -9.76
CA ARG A 11 12.49 -27.54 -9.43
C ARG A 11 13.48 -26.55 -10.04
N ALA A 12 14.78 -26.81 -9.92
CA ALA A 12 15.80 -25.92 -10.46
C ALA A 12 15.74 -25.83 -12.00
N LEU A 13 15.45 -26.94 -12.68
CA LEU A 13 15.28 -26.94 -14.13
C LEU A 13 14.00 -26.21 -14.55
N ALA A 14 12.91 -26.33 -13.81
CA ALA A 14 11.69 -25.55 -14.06
C ALA A 14 11.95 -24.05 -13.93
N LEU A 15 12.69 -23.59 -12.91
CA LEU A 15 13.09 -22.20 -12.73
C LEU A 15 14.00 -21.71 -13.86
N PHE A 16 14.93 -22.57 -14.33
CA PHE A 16 15.76 -22.26 -15.48
C PHE A 16 14.91 -22.02 -16.73
N GLU A 17 13.99 -22.95 -17.06
CA GLU A 17 13.11 -22.83 -18.22
C GLU A 17 12.23 -21.57 -18.14
N ALA A 18 11.68 -21.24 -16.98
CA ALA A 18 10.91 -20.02 -16.77
C ALA A 18 11.75 -18.74 -16.99
N ALA A 19 13.07 -18.82 -16.74
CA ALA A 19 13.98 -17.69 -16.88
C ALA A 19 14.64 -17.58 -18.28
N ARG A 20 14.41 -18.50 -19.20
CA ARG A 20 15.07 -18.53 -20.53
C ARG A 20 14.74 -17.32 -21.41
N ALA A 21 13.56 -16.75 -21.26
CA ALA A 21 13.15 -15.57 -22.02
C ALA A 21 13.73 -14.25 -21.49
N ARG A 22 14.42 -14.29 -20.36
CA ARG A 22 14.98 -13.07 -19.75
C ARG A 22 16.26 -12.63 -20.49
N PRO A 23 16.54 -11.31 -20.55
CA PRO A 23 17.82 -10.81 -21.05
C PRO A 23 19.00 -11.45 -20.28
N GLY A 24 20.10 -11.75 -20.98
CA GLY A 24 21.27 -12.36 -20.35
C GLY A 24 21.18 -13.86 -20.09
N ALA A 25 20.03 -14.50 -20.40
CA ALA A 25 19.87 -15.95 -20.30
C ALA A 25 20.80 -16.68 -21.27
N PRO A 26 21.42 -17.81 -20.85
CA PRO A 26 22.15 -18.68 -21.78
C PRO A 26 21.18 -19.36 -22.75
N ALA A 27 21.63 -19.59 -24.00
CA ALA A 27 20.83 -20.25 -25.04
C ALA A 27 20.40 -21.67 -24.64
N ASP A 28 21.34 -22.41 -24.03
CA ASP A 28 21.15 -23.77 -23.55
C ASP A 28 21.47 -23.87 -22.06
N LEU A 29 21.03 -24.98 -21.43
CA LEU A 29 21.37 -25.25 -20.04
C LEU A 29 22.91 -25.33 -19.91
N PRO A 30 23.53 -24.47 -19.09
CA PRO A 30 24.97 -24.51 -18.92
C PRO A 30 25.39 -25.78 -18.17
N GLY A 31 26.59 -26.28 -18.46
CA GLY A 31 27.14 -27.44 -17.74
C GLY A 31 27.22 -27.26 -16.22
N ARG A 32 27.27 -26.01 -15.78
CA ARG A 32 27.23 -25.61 -14.35
C ARG A 32 26.33 -24.41 -14.16
N LEU A 33 25.41 -24.49 -13.19
CA LEU A 33 24.44 -23.45 -12.87
C LEU A 33 24.12 -23.45 -11.38
N PHE A 34 24.22 -22.31 -10.73
CA PHE A 34 23.63 -22.09 -9.42
C PHE A 34 22.24 -21.52 -9.57
N VAL A 35 21.27 -22.08 -8.87
CA VAL A 35 19.89 -21.58 -8.81
C VAL A 35 19.56 -21.23 -7.37
N VAL A 36 19.30 -19.95 -7.11
CA VAL A 36 18.74 -19.46 -5.84
C VAL A 36 17.23 -19.39 -6.00
N ASP A 37 16.51 -20.31 -5.39
CA ASP A 37 15.05 -20.32 -5.32
C ASP A 37 14.61 -19.42 -4.17
N VAL A 38 14.22 -18.19 -4.49
CA VAL A 38 13.81 -17.18 -3.50
C VAL A 38 12.50 -17.58 -2.81
N GLU A 39 11.62 -18.32 -3.47
CA GLU A 39 10.37 -18.78 -2.87
C GLU A 39 10.63 -19.79 -1.73
N ARG A 40 11.59 -20.70 -1.95
CA ARG A 40 11.93 -21.78 -0.99
C ARG A 40 13.10 -21.43 -0.07
N GLN A 41 13.74 -20.31 -0.29
CA GLN A 41 14.96 -19.89 0.42
C GLN A 41 16.03 -20.97 0.38
N THR A 42 16.30 -21.51 -0.83
CA THR A 42 17.32 -22.53 -1.07
C THR A 42 18.19 -22.15 -2.26
N ALA A 43 19.44 -22.58 -2.23
CA ALA A 43 20.33 -22.55 -3.40
C ALA A 43 20.70 -23.98 -3.80
N ALA A 44 20.83 -24.24 -5.09
CA ALA A 44 21.25 -25.52 -5.63
C ALA A 44 22.32 -25.36 -6.70
N LEU A 45 23.33 -26.25 -6.71
CA LEU A 45 24.27 -26.39 -7.81
C LEU A 45 23.79 -27.50 -8.74
N ILE A 46 23.56 -27.14 -9.99
CA ILE A 46 23.22 -28.05 -11.08
C ILE A 46 24.47 -28.30 -11.93
N VAL A 47 24.83 -29.55 -12.13
CA VAL A 47 25.92 -29.96 -13.01
C VAL A 47 25.35 -30.94 -14.02
N ASP A 48 25.54 -30.67 -15.31
CA ASP A 48 25.03 -31.48 -16.41
C ASP A 48 23.55 -31.87 -16.25
N GLY A 49 22.73 -30.91 -15.80
CA GLY A 49 21.29 -31.08 -15.63
C GLY A 49 20.85 -31.81 -14.34
N VAL A 50 21.74 -32.08 -13.40
CA VAL A 50 21.45 -32.76 -12.14
C VAL A 50 21.88 -31.92 -10.94
N ALA A 51 21.04 -31.81 -9.92
CA ALA A 51 21.41 -31.17 -8.67
C ALA A 51 22.40 -32.03 -7.90
N VAL A 52 23.63 -31.50 -7.76
CA VAL A 52 24.73 -32.21 -7.06
C VAL A 52 24.89 -31.70 -5.61
N ALA A 53 24.39 -30.53 -5.30
CA ALA A 53 24.39 -29.96 -3.94
C ALA A 53 23.26 -28.96 -3.77
N SER A 54 22.80 -28.76 -2.52
CA SER A 54 21.85 -27.71 -2.18
C SER A 54 22.05 -27.24 -0.75
N TRP A 55 21.70 -25.98 -0.51
CA TRP A 55 21.89 -25.29 0.77
C TRP A 55 20.70 -24.39 1.09
N PRO A 56 20.32 -24.22 2.34
CA PRO A 56 19.40 -23.17 2.73
C PRO A 56 20.07 -21.80 2.60
N VAL A 57 19.28 -20.78 2.23
CA VAL A 57 19.75 -19.38 2.13
C VAL A 57 18.78 -18.43 2.82
N SER A 58 19.18 -17.17 2.95
CA SER A 58 18.30 -16.08 3.36
C SER A 58 18.48 -14.91 2.39
N THR A 59 17.43 -14.56 1.67
CA THR A 59 17.39 -13.39 0.79
C THR A 59 16.78 -12.18 1.51
N ALA A 60 16.58 -11.06 0.81
CA ALA A 60 16.14 -9.82 1.42
C ALA A 60 14.77 -9.91 2.09
N LEU A 61 14.67 -9.36 3.31
CA LEU A 61 13.40 -9.17 4.01
C LEU A 61 12.41 -8.32 3.20
N LYS A 62 12.90 -7.30 2.48
CA LYS A 62 12.09 -6.43 1.62
C LYS A 62 11.77 -7.07 0.25
N GLY A 63 12.10 -8.35 0.05
CA GLY A 63 11.77 -9.09 -1.17
C GLY A 63 12.76 -8.86 -2.32
N ILE A 64 12.26 -8.96 -3.55
CA ILE A 64 13.04 -8.94 -4.80
C ILE A 64 12.97 -7.56 -5.46
N GLY A 65 14.12 -7.08 -5.96
CA GLY A 65 14.23 -5.83 -6.73
C GLY A 65 15.67 -5.44 -7.00
N GLY A 66 15.89 -4.78 -8.14
CA GLY A 66 17.23 -4.34 -8.59
C GLY A 66 17.62 -2.95 -8.13
N GLU A 67 16.70 -2.12 -7.69
CA GLU A 67 16.94 -0.69 -7.43
C GLU A 67 17.97 -0.47 -6.31
N GLU A 68 18.80 0.53 -6.50
CA GLU A 68 19.78 0.97 -5.49
C GLU A 68 19.06 1.43 -4.21
N ASN A 69 19.64 1.16 -3.04
CA ASN A 69 19.10 1.49 -1.72
C ASN A 69 17.72 0.86 -1.39
N SER A 70 17.23 -0.05 -2.23
CA SER A 70 15.96 -0.77 -1.99
C SER A 70 16.03 -1.79 -0.85
N PHE A 71 17.23 -2.25 -0.48
CA PHE A 71 17.46 -3.37 0.43
C PHE A 71 16.77 -4.67 -0.02
N LYS A 72 16.56 -4.82 -1.34
CA LYS A 72 15.97 -6.01 -1.99
C LYS A 72 17.06 -6.83 -2.67
N THR A 73 16.82 -8.14 -2.81
CA THR A 73 17.71 -9.02 -3.58
C THR A 73 17.41 -8.87 -5.08
N PRO A 74 18.38 -8.52 -5.92
CA PRO A 74 18.16 -8.37 -7.36
C PRO A 74 17.88 -9.72 -8.01
N PRO A 75 16.76 -9.85 -8.78
CA PRO A 75 16.41 -11.10 -9.45
C PRO A 75 17.18 -11.25 -10.77
N GLY A 76 17.11 -12.45 -11.32
CA GLY A 76 17.54 -12.76 -12.68
C GLY A 76 18.97 -13.29 -12.78
N TRP A 77 19.53 -13.15 -13.97
CA TRP A 77 20.81 -13.74 -14.32
C TRP A 77 21.98 -12.95 -13.79
N HIS A 78 22.90 -13.65 -13.14
CA HIS A 78 24.17 -13.13 -12.64
C HIS A 78 25.29 -14.11 -12.99
N ARG A 79 26.52 -13.69 -12.80
CA ARG A 79 27.69 -14.57 -12.73
C ARG A 79 28.48 -14.28 -11.47
N ILE A 80 29.25 -15.27 -11.01
CA ILE A 80 30.24 -15.09 -9.96
C ILE A 80 31.38 -14.27 -10.57
N ASP A 81 31.58 -13.03 -10.05
CA ASP A 81 32.65 -12.17 -10.53
C ASP A 81 33.97 -12.50 -9.82
N ARG A 82 33.96 -12.57 -8.48
CA ARG A 82 35.17 -12.85 -7.67
C ARG A 82 34.85 -13.72 -6.45
N LYS A 83 35.84 -14.51 -6.07
CA LYS A 83 35.86 -15.31 -4.84
C LYS A 83 36.80 -14.65 -3.84
N ILE A 84 36.30 -14.24 -2.66
CA ILE A 84 37.07 -13.54 -1.63
C ILE A 84 37.05 -14.33 -0.33
N GLY A 85 38.20 -14.43 0.34
CA GLY A 85 38.34 -15.16 1.61
C GLY A 85 38.94 -16.56 1.43
N THR A 86 39.65 -16.85 0.31
CA THR A 86 40.39 -18.10 0.16
C THR A 86 41.38 -18.29 1.30
N GLY A 87 41.27 -19.43 2.01
CA GLY A 87 42.10 -19.72 3.16
C GLY A 87 41.79 -18.94 4.45
N ALA A 88 40.81 -18.03 4.43
CA ALA A 88 40.39 -17.33 5.64
C ALA A 88 39.71 -18.30 6.62
N ALA A 89 39.93 -18.09 7.92
CA ALA A 89 39.28 -18.87 8.96
C ALA A 89 37.75 -18.63 8.95
N ALA A 90 36.95 -19.63 9.33
CA ALA A 90 35.51 -19.45 9.52
C ALA A 90 35.27 -18.34 10.56
N GLY A 91 34.27 -17.46 10.30
CA GLY A 91 33.98 -16.31 11.14
C GLY A 91 34.84 -15.07 10.87
N THR A 92 35.80 -15.09 9.92
CA THR A 92 36.51 -13.88 9.49
C THR A 92 35.51 -12.82 9.06
N VAL A 93 35.61 -11.61 9.62
CA VAL A 93 34.74 -10.47 9.30
C VAL A 93 35.30 -9.71 8.12
N PHE A 94 34.44 -9.37 7.17
CA PHE A 94 34.78 -8.58 5.99
C PHE A 94 34.03 -7.25 5.99
N SER A 95 34.71 -6.20 5.51
CA SER A 95 34.12 -4.89 5.20
C SER A 95 34.64 -4.42 3.85
N SER A 96 33.75 -3.93 2.99
CA SER A 96 34.13 -3.46 1.63
C SER A 96 35.00 -4.45 0.84
N ARG A 97 34.71 -5.75 0.98
CA ARG A 97 35.42 -6.89 0.32
C ARG A 97 36.80 -7.22 0.87
N GLU A 98 37.22 -6.58 1.96
CA GLU A 98 38.52 -6.81 2.60
C GLU A 98 38.32 -7.37 4.02
N PRO A 99 39.22 -8.28 4.48
CA PRO A 99 39.17 -8.76 5.85
C PRO A 99 39.52 -7.62 6.83
N THR A 100 38.72 -7.46 7.89
CA THR A 100 38.94 -6.43 8.91
C THR A 100 40.03 -6.79 9.91
N GLY A 101 40.46 -8.03 9.94
CA GLY A 101 41.31 -8.59 10.99
C GLY A 101 40.53 -9.14 12.20
N GLU A 102 39.23 -8.89 12.26
CA GLU A 102 38.35 -9.42 13.30
C GLU A 102 37.82 -10.79 12.93
N ARG A 103 37.44 -11.56 13.95
CA ARG A 103 36.84 -12.87 13.79
C ARG A 103 35.67 -13.03 14.75
N TRP A 104 34.47 -13.21 14.21
CA TRP A 104 33.27 -13.55 14.96
C TRP A 104 33.38 -14.97 15.53
N GLN A 105 33.09 -15.13 16.82
CA GLN A 105 33.18 -16.41 17.55
C GLN A 105 31.84 -16.87 18.15
N GLY A 106 30.72 -16.26 17.72
CA GLY A 106 29.39 -16.59 18.21
C GLY A 106 28.78 -15.52 19.13
N GLU A 107 29.41 -14.33 19.22
CA GLU A 107 28.89 -13.22 20.00
C GLU A 107 27.58 -12.69 19.42
N THR A 108 26.63 -12.36 20.28
CA THR A 108 25.39 -11.69 19.88
C THR A 108 25.72 -10.28 19.37
N CYS A 109 25.37 -9.99 18.13
CA CYS A 109 25.56 -8.69 17.50
C CYS A 109 24.32 -8.35 16.68
N GLU A 110 23.76 -7.16 16.90
CA GLU A 110 22.60 -6.66 16.13
C GLU A 110 22.97 -6.31 14.68
N SER A 111 24.25 -5.97 14.45
CA SER A 111 24.75 -5.64 13.11
C SER A 111 24.83 -6.88 12.24
N ASP A 112 24.46 -6.73 10.98
CA ASP A 112 24.60 -7.77 9.96
C ASP A 112 26.05 -7.84 9.48
N LEU A 113 26.75 -8.91 9.84
CA LEU A 113 28.16 -9.10 9.50
C LEU A 113 28.31 -9.96 8.23
N ILE A 114 29.24 -9.55 7.37
CA ILE A 114 29.67 -10.35 6.23
C ILE A 114 30.81 -11.25 6.71
N LEU A 115 30.56 -12.56 6.74
CA LEU A 115 31.46 -13.53 7.38
C LEU A 115 31.98 -14.59 6.42
N THR A 116 33.15 -15.13 6.75
CA THR A 116 33.71 -16.42 6.30
C THR A 116 34.13 -16.44 4.83
N ARG A 117 33.24 -16.18 3.89
CA ARG A 117 33.49 -16.20 2.43
C ARG A 117 32.57 -15.19 1.75
N ILE A 118 33.04 -14.64 0.64
CA ILE A 118 32.25 -13.79 -0.25
C ILE A 118 32.36 -14.31 -1.68
N LEU A 119 31.21 -14.47 -2.34
CA LEU A 119 31.10 -14.58 -3.78
C LEU A 119 30.43 -13.28 -4.27
N THR A 120 31.18 -12.45 -5.02
CA THR A 120 30.62 -11.21 -5.58
C THR A 120 29.83 -11.54 -6.84
N LEU A 121 28.72 -10.83 -7.06
CA LEU A 121 27.81 -11.04 -8.18
C LEU A 121 27.89 -9.89 -9.17
N ASP A 122 28.01 -10.24 -10.47
CA ASP A 122 27.89 -9.32 -11.60
C ASP A 122 26.58 -9.61 -12.32
N GLY A 123 25.69 -8.60 -12.41
CA GLY A 123 24.39 -8.73 -13.07
C GLY A 123 24.53 -8.85 -14.59
N LEU A 124 23.62 -9.57 -15.24
CA LEU A 124 23.64 -9.79 -16.70
C LEU A 124 22.42 -9.18 -17.41
N GLU A 125 21.48 -8.59 -16.68
CA GLU A 125 20.23 -8.03 -17.22
C GLU A 125 20.24 -6.51 -17.08
N ASP A 126 20.41 -5.79 -18.20
CA ASP A 126 20.44 -4.33 -18.22
C ASP A 126 19.10 -3.74 -17.70
N GLY A 127 19.18 -2.76 -16.80
CA GLY A 127 18.00 -2.13 -16.17
C GLY A 127 17.27 -2.97 -15.11
N VAL A 128 17.77 -4.19 -14.81
CA VAL A 128 17.20 -5.07 -13.78
C VAL A 128 18.21 -5.30 -12.64
N ASN A 129 19.41 -5.76 -12.98
CA ASN A 129 20.49 -6.05 -12.04
C ASN A 129 21.85 -5.57 -12.54
N ARG A 130 21.88 -4.82 -13.67
CA ARG A 130 23.04 -4.24 -14.31
C ARG A 130 22.76 -2.84 -14.82
N GLY A 131 23.74 -1.93 -14.66
CA GLY A 131 23.68 -0.54 -15.10
C GLY A 131 23.21 0.45 -14.03
N PRO A 132 23.11 1.75 -14.36
CA PRO A 132 22.91 2.81 -13.39
C PRO A 132 21.68 2.60 -12.50
N GLY A 133 21.86 2.74 -11.18
CA GLY A 133 20.79 2.64 -10.19
C GLY A 133 20.26 1.22 -9.89
N CYS A 134 20.83 0.16 -10.53
CA CYS A 134 20.40 -1.22 -10.26
C CYS A 134 21.55 -2.25 -10.30
N ASP A 135 22.78 -1.82 -10.46
CA ASP A 135 23.93 -2.70 -10.65
C ASP A 135 24.25 -3.53 -9.41
N SER A 136 24.14 -4.86 -9.51
CA SER A 136 24.38 -5.78 -8.39
C SER A 136 25.78 -5.67 -7.81
N ARG A 137 26.79 -5.38 -8.65
CA ARG A 137 28.18 -5.24 -8.23
C ARG A 137 28.43 -3.94 -7.47
N GLU A 138 27.86 -2.84 -7.95
CA GLU A 138 27.95 -1.52 -7.31
C GLU A 138 27.16 -1.47 -6.01
N ARG A 139 26.01 -2.17 -5.95
CA ARG A 139 25.18 -2.34 -4.77
C ARG A 139 25.76 -3.30 -3.72
N TYR A 140 26.96 -3.86 -3.94
CA TYR A 140 27.60 -4.81 -3.02
C TYR A 140 26.75 -6.05 -2.72
N ILE A 141 26.04 -6.58 -3.72
CA ILE A 141 25.27 -7.82 -3.57
C ILE A 141 26.21 -9.01 -3.64
N TYR A 142 26.17 -9.84 -2.59
CA TYR A 142 27.04 -11.00 -2.40
C TYR A 142 26.25 -12.24 -1.99
N ILE A 143 26.91 -13.42 -2.18
CA ILE A 143 26.62 -14.60 -1.41
C ILE A 143 27.69 -14.68 -0.31
N HIS A 144 27.29 -14.73 0.97
CA HIS A 144 28.23 -14.68 2.10
C HIS A 144 27.72 -15.40 3.34
N GLY A 145 28.63 -15.73 4.28
CA GLY A 145 28.28 -16.21 5.60
C GLY A 145 27.75 -15.10 6.50
N SER A 146 26.99 -15.45 7.53
CA SER A 146 26.31 -14.50 8.43
C SER A 146 26.50 -14.86 9.90
N ASN A 147 26.41 -13.84 10.77
CA ASN A 147 26.27 -14.00 12.23
C ASN A 147 24.84 -14.32 12.66
N HIS A 148 23.87 -14.23 11.75
CA HIS A 148 22.44 -14.49 12.00
C HIS A 148 22.02 -15.81 11.34
N GLU A 149 22.68 -16.92 11.68
CA GLU A 149 22.39 -18.24 11.09
C GLU A 149 20.99 -18.76 11.43
N GLU A 150 20.38 -18.28 12.53
CA GLU A 150 19.01 -18.58 12.93
C GLU A 150 17.95 -18.02 11.94
N HIS A 151 18.36 -17.12 11.06
CA HIS A 151 17.50 -16.56 10.02
C HIS A 151 17.64 -17.29 8.66
N ILE A 152 18.56 -18.22 8.53
CA ILE A 152 18.71 -18.98 7.28
C ILE A 152 17.46 -19.86 7.04
N GLY A 153 17.00 -19.90 5.79
CA GLY A 153 15.73 -20.55 5.41
C GLY A 153 14.52 -19.62 5.38
N ARG A 154 14.67 -18.35 5.73
CA ARG A 154 13.63 -17.31 5.61
C ARG A 154 14.20 -15.98 5.12
N PRO A 155 13.40 -15.11 4.46
CA PRO A 155 13.85 -13.78 4.06
C PRO A 155 14.20 -12.92 5.27
N ALA A 156 15.44 -12.42 5.37
CA ALA A 156 15.90 -11.60 6.49
C ALA A 156 17.07 -10.67 6.15
N SER A 157 17.68 -10.77 4.95
CA SER A 157 18.84 -9.97 4.59
C SER A 157 18.48 -8.53 4.17
N CYS A 158 19.49 -7.71 3.97
CA CYS A 158 19.37 -6.35 3.40
C CYS A 158 19.73 -6.30 1.91
N GLY A 159 19.58 -7.41 1.16
CA GLY A 159 19.83 -7.49 -0.27
C GLY A 159 20.71 -8.65 -0.69
N CYS A 160 21.70 -9.01 0.08
CA CYS A 160 22.58 -10.17 -0.18
C CYS A 160 21.87 -11.52 -0.02
N VAL A 161 22.48 -12.56 -0.54
CA VAL A 161 22.10 -13.95 -0.29
C VAL A 161 22.95 -14.46 0.87
N ARG A 162 22.40 -14.58 2.07
CA ARG A 162 23.11 -15.09 3.25
C ARG A 162 23.05 -16.59 3.32
N MET A 163 24.09 -17.20 3.86
CA MET A 163 24.22 -18.63 4.12
C MET A 163 24.80 -18.89 5.52
N GLY A 164 24.62 -20.09 6.02
CA GLY A 164 25.38 -20.56 7.17
C GLY A 164 26.88 -20.56 6.85
N ASN A 165 27.75 -20.34 7.85
CA ASN A 165 29.19 -20.22 7.63
C ASN A 165 29.82 -21.51 7.10
N ALA A 166 29.31 -22.68 7.50
CA ALA A 166 29.72 -23.97 6.95
C ALA A 166 29.25 -24.13 5.49
N ASP A 167 28.00 -23.73 5.21
CA ASP A 167 27.38 -23.87 3.89
C ASP A 167 28.05 -22.97 2.85
N VAL A 168 28.32 -21.70 3.20
CA VAL A 168 29.04 -20.80 2.29
C VAL A 168 30.46 -21.28 2.01
N THR A 169 31.11 -21.94 2.97
CA THR A 169 32.42 -22.55 2.73
C THR A 169 32.32 -23.70 1.74
N ALA A 170 31.36 -24.60 1.91
CA ALA A 170 31.11 -25.71 0.99
C ALA A 170 30.75 -25.23 -0.42
N LEU A 171 29.89 -24.22 -0.54
CA LEU A 171 29.57 -23.59 -1.82
C LEU A 171 30.82 -22.93 -2.44
N PHE A 172 31.62 -22.20 -1.66
CA PHE A 172 32.83 -21.52 -2.12
C PHE A 172 33.86 -22.50 -2.70
N ASP A 173 34.00 -23.69 -2.08
CA ASP A 173 34.97 -24.68 -2.52
C ASP A 173 34.61 -25.29 -3.88
N VAL A 174 33.31 -25.39 -4.20
CA VAL A 174 32.85 -25.96 -5.47
C VAL A 174 32.56 -24.90 -6.54
N ALA A 175 32.32 -23.63 -6.17
CA ALA A 175 32.05 -22.53 -7.09
C ALA A 175 33.30 -22.08 -7.85
N GLN A 176 33.10 -21.63 -9.09
CA GLN A 176 34.15 -21.08 -9.96
C GLN A 176 33.79 -19.64 -10.36
N GLU A 177 34.79 -18.79 -10.52
CA GLU A 177 34.58 -17.46 -11.13
C GLU A 177 34.09 -17.66 -12.57
N GLY A 178 33.04 -16.92 -12.95
CA GLY A 178 32.33 -17.10 -14.21
C GLY A 178 31.13 -18.06 -14.17
N ASP A 179 30.96 -18.88 -13.11
CA ASP A 179 29.75 -19.71 -12.97
C ASP A 179 28.50 -18.84 -13.02
N LEU A 180 27.49 -19.29 -13.76
CA LEU A 180 26.20 -18.61 -13.86
C LEU A 180 25.34 -18.86 -12.61
N ILE A 181 24.67 -17.80 -12.20
CA ILE A 181 23.71 -17.81 -11.09
C ILE A 181 22.38 -17.28 -11.58
N LEU A 182 21.32 -18.03 -11.38
CA LEU A 182 19.95 -17.57 -11.50
C LEU A 182 19.39 -17.29 -10.10
N ILE A 183 19.15 -16.02 -9.77
CA ILE A 183 18.33 -15.64 -8.62
C ILE A 183 16.89 -15.63 -9.13
N ALA A 184 16.21 -16.77 -8.95
CA ALA A 184 14.86 -16.97 -9.43
C ALA A 184 13.88 -16.28 -8.46
N PRO A 185 13.17 -15.25 -8.92
CA PRO A 185 12.11 -14.65 -8.11
C PRO A 185 11.04 -15.71 -7.80
N PRO A 186 10.25 -15.52 -6.75
CA PRO A 186 9.05 -16.33 -6.56
C PRO A 186 8.27 -16.35 -7.87
N GLU A 187 7.81 -17.53 -8.27
CA GLU A 187 6.94 -17.60 -9.44
C GLU A 187 5.79 -16.64 -9.22
N SER A 188 5.50 -15.79 -10.22
CA SER A 188 4.20 -15.14 -10.28
C SER A 188 3.21 -16.29 -10.34
N ARG A 189 2.58 -16.58 -9.21
CA ARG A 189 1.53 -17.61 -9.20
C ARG A 189 0.49 -17.07 -10.17
N ASP A 190 0.26 -17.81 -11.25
CA ASP A 190 -0.87 -17.52 -12.10
C ASP A 190 -2.09 -17.54 -11.18
N ILE A 191 -2.74 -16.38 -11.07
CA ILE A 191 -3.98 -16.32 -10.29
C ILE A 191 -4.90 -17.30 -10.98
N PRO A 192 -5.45 -18.30 -10.24
CA PRO A 192 -6.37 -19.25 -10.85
C PRO A 192 -7.48 -18.48 -11.57
N GLU A 193 -7.95 -18.99 -12.70
CA GLU A 193 -9.09 -18.37 -13.37
C GLU A 193 -10.22 -18.14 -12.37
N LEU A 194 -10.81 -16.95 -12.37
CA LEU A 194 -11.85 -16.58 -11.41
C LEU A 194 -13.06 -17.52 -11.44
N SER A 195 -13.23 -18.23 -12.56
CA SER A 195 -14.23 -19.29 -12.77
C SER A 195 -13.83 -20.67 -12.23
N SER A 196 -12.55 -20.90 -11.91
CA SER A 196 -12.02 -22.23 -11.56
C SER A 196 -12.49 -22.75 -10.20
N GLY A 197 -12.96 -21.87 -9.31
CA GLY A 197 -13.41 -22.24 -7.98
C GLY A 197 -13.76 -21.03 -7.11
N ARG A 198 -13.86 -21.27 -5.82
CA ARG A 198 -14.18 -20.23 -4.84
C ARG A 198 -12.88 -19.61 -4.28
N PHE A 199 -12.81 -18.29 -4.28
CA PHE A 199 -11.73 -17.53 -3.65
C PHE A 199 -12.10 -17.18 -2.21
N HIS A 200 -11.21 -17.44 -1.27
CA HIS A 200 -11.42 -17.12 0.14
C HIS A 200 -10.52 -15.95 0.57
N TYR A 201 -11.13 -14.89 1.11
CA TYR A 201 -10.46 -13.65 1.52
C TYR A 201 -10.29 -13.63 3.04
N ALA A 202 -9.07 -13.84 3.55
CA ALA A 202 -8.79 -13.69 4.99
C ALA A 202 -8.61 -12.21 5.35
N GLY A 203 -9.31 -11.76 6.40
CA GLY A 203 -9.41 -10.34 6.75
C GLY A 203 -10.41 -9.58 5.88
N LEU A 204 -11.55 -10.20 5.57
CA LEU A 204 -12.60 -9.70 4.67
C LEU A 204 -13.13 -8.32 5.07
N GLY A 205 -13.14 -7.99 6.36
CA GLY A 205 -13.58 -6.70 6.89
C GLY A 205 -12.62 -5.53 6.62
N GLY A 206 -11.39 -5.79 6.20
CA GLY A 206 -10.43 -4.74 5.84
C GLY A 206 -10.83 -4.05 4.53
N SER A 207 -10.67 -2.72 4.42
CA SER A 207 -11.15 -1.93 3.28
C SER A 207 -10.65 -2.44 1.92
N GLY A 208 -9.36 -2.75 1.78
CA GLY A 208 -8.80 -3.25 0.51
C GLY A 208 -9.23 -4.69 0.19
N MET A 209 -9.39 -5.56 1.20
CA MET A 209 -9.87 -6.93 1.02
C MET A 209 -11.36 -6.93 0.66
N SER A 210 -12.15 -6.14 1.39
CA SER A 210 -13.58 -5.91 1.15
C SER A 210 -13.86 -5.50 -0.29
N ALA A 211 -13.13 -4.52 -0.80
CA ALA A 211 -13.35 -4.00 -2.15
C ALA A 211 -13.08 -5.06 -3.23
N LEU A 212 -11.98 -5.81 -3.11
CA LEU A 212 -11.63 -6.88 -4.06
C LEU A 212 -12.65 -8.02 -4.03
N ALA A 213 -13.05 -8.46 -2.84
CA ALA A 213 -14.03 -9.53 -2.67
C ALA A 213 -15.39 -9.18 -3.28
N GLN A 214 -15.88 -7.95 -3.02
CA GLN A 214 -17.13 -7.43 -3.60
C GLN A 214 -17.02 -7.36 -5.13
N PHE A 215 -15.97 -6.74 -5.65
CA PHE A 215 -15.78 -6.60 -7.10
C PHE A 215 -15.79 -7.98 -7.78
N GLN A 216 -15.04 -8.95 -7.26
CA GLN A 216 -15.01 -10.31 -7.80
C GLN A 216 -16.39 -10.98 -7.75
N ALA A 217 -17.11 -10.84 -6.64
CA ALA A 217 -18.46 -11.41 -6.51
C ALA A 217 -19.46 -10.76 -7.48
N MET A 218 -19.44 -9.43 -7.59
CA MET A 218 -20.29 -8.68 -8.52
C MET A 218 -20.02 -9.03 -9.99
N LYS A 219 -18.77 -9.42 -10.32
CA LYS A 219 -18.39 -9.93 -11.66
C LYS A 219 -18.70 -11.44 -11.82
N GLY A 220 -19.45 -12.03 -10.91
CA GLY A 220 -19.92 -13.42 -11.00
C GLY A 220 -18.94 -14.46 -10.46
N GLY A 221 -17.81 -14.06 -9.85
CA GLY A 221 -16.89 -14.96 -9.18
C GLY A 221 -17.47 -15.55 -7.88
N ARG A 222 -17.12 -16.79 -7.55
CA ARG A 222 -17.45 -17.43 -6.28
C ARG A 222 -16.51 -16.93 -5.18
N VAL A 223 -17.05 -16.25 -4.18
CA VAL A 223 -16.28 -15.59 -3.12
C VAL A 223 -16.74 -16.00 -1.74
N SER A 224 -15.80 -16.13 -0.83
CA SER A 224 -16.03 -16.22 0.60
C SER A 224 -14.91 -15.51 1.36
N GLY A 225 -15.06 -15.34 2.65
CA GLY A 225 -13.99 -14.81 3.49
C GLY A 225 -14.23 -15.01 4.97
N SER A 226 -13.23 -14.62 5.75
CA SER A 226 -13.19 -14.69 7.20
C SER A 226 -12.65 -13.41 7.80
N ASP A 227 -13.08 -13.04 8.99
CA ASP A 227 -12.56 -11.88 9.72
C ASP A 227 -12.82 -12.01 11.23
N ARG A 228 -11.82 -11.72 12.05
CA ARG A 228 -11.93 -11.78 13.53
C ARG A 228 -13.01 -10.86 14.08
N ALA A 229 -13.22 -9.70 13.46
CA ALA A 229 -14.26 -8.77 13.90
C ALA A 229 -15.67 -9.39 13.75
N PHE A 230 -15.90 -10.17 12.70
CA PHE A 230 -17.16 -10.89 12.51
C PHE A 230 -17.33 -12.03 13.51
N ASP A 231 -16.25 -12.72 13.87
CA ASP A 231 -16.27 -13.80 14.88
C ASP A 231 -16.61 -13.25 16.28
N HIS A 232 -16.19 -12.02 16.57
CA HIS A 232 -16.55 -11.32 17.80
C HIS A 232 -17.94 -10.65 17.76
N GLY A 233 -18.70 -10.81 16.67
CA GLY A 233 -20.02 -10.20 16.50
C GLY A 233 -20.00 -8.73 16.15
N GLU A 234 -18.82 -8.19 15.83
CA GLU A 234 -18.66 -6.81 15.39
C GLU A 234 -19.08 -6.63 13.93
N ARG A 235 -19.44 -5.38 13.53
CA ARG A 235 -19.73 -5.01 12.14
C ARG A 235 -20.83 -5.87 11.47
N ALA A 236 -21.86 -6.27 12.22
CA ALA A 236 -22.94 -7.15 11.75
C ALA A 236 -23.62 -6.64 10.46
N ALA A 237 -23.80 -5.31 10.33
CA ALA A 237 -24.38 -4.71 9.12
C ALA A 237 -23.52 -4.96 7.87
N VAL A 238 -22.19 -4.82 7.98
CA VAL A 238 -21.25 -5.07 6.88
C VAL A 238 -21.23 -6.56 6.51
N ARG A 239 -21.27 -7.44 7.51
CA ARG A 239 -21.42 -8.88 7.29
C ARG A 239 -22.69 -9.20 6.49
N ALA A 240 -23.82 -8.63 6.87
CA ALA A 240 -25.08 -8.83 6.16
C ALA A 240 -25.03 -8.32 4.70
N GLN A 241 -24.31 -7.22 4.44
CA GLN A 241 -24.08 -6.71 3.07
C GLN A 241 -23.24 -7.68 2.23
N PHE A 242 -22.20 -8.32 2.79
CA PHE A 242 -21.45 -9.37 2.10
C PHE A 242 -22.33 -10.57 1.77
N GLU A 243 -23.11 -11.05 2.74
CA GLU A 243 -24.03 -12.18 2.56
C GLU A 243 -25.08 -11.86 1.48
N ALA A 244 -25.59 -10.62 1.42
CA ALA A 244 -26.51 -10.15 0.37
C ALA A 244 -25.89 -10.15 -1.03
N LEU A 245 -24.57 -9.97 -1.14
CA LEU A 245 -23.81 -10.09 -2.40
C LEU A 245 -23.47 -11.56 -2.74
N GLY A 246 -23.92 -12.53 -1.94
CA GLY A 246 -23.58 -13.94 -2.14
C GLY A 246 -22.19 -14.33 -1.68
N ILE A 247 -21.51 -13.48 -0.92
CA ILE A 247 -20.19 -13.76 -0.33
C ILE A 247 -20.38 -14.57 0.95
N GLY A 248 -19.87 -15.80 0.99
CA GLY A 248 -19.94 -16.66 2.17
C GLY A 248 -19.02 -16.17 3.29
N VAL A 249 -19.53 -15.88 4.47
CA VAL A 249 -18.72 -15.47 5.63
C VAL A 249 -18.52 -16.64 6.58
N PHE A 250 -17.26 -17.05 6.76
CA PHE A 250 -16.83 -18.17 7.60
C PHE A 250 -16.10 -17.66 8.85
N PRO A 251 -16.06 -18.44 9.94
CA PRO A 251 -15.13 -18.18 11.03
C PRO A 251 -13.68 -18.23 10.55
N GLN A 252 -12.78 -17.44 11.18
CA GLN A 252 -11.36 -17.43 10.85
C GLN A 252 -10.60 -18.60 11.53
N ASP A 253 -11.12 -19.83 11.37
CA ASP A 253 -10.66 -21.07 11.97
C ASP A 253 -10.13 -22.11 10.97
N GLY A 254 -10.03 -21.72 9.69
CA GLY A 254 -9.61 -22.59 8.59
C GLY A 254 -10.75 -23.37 7.94
N SER A 255 -11.98 -23.33 8.49
CA SER A 255 -13.15 -24.05 7.92
C SER A 255 -13.58 -23.50 6.56
N GLY A 256 -13.27 -22.22 6.29
CA GLY A 256 -13.51 -21.57 5.01
C GLY A 256 -12.68 -22.11 3.84
N ILE A 257 -11.58 -22.86 4.10
CA ILE A 257 -10.71 -23.43 3.08
C ILE A 257 -11.16 -24.86 2.76
N GLY A 258 -12.18 -25.01 1.92
CA GLY A 258 -12.70 -26.31 1.46
C GLY A 258 -11.99 -26.84 0.21
N GLU A 259 -12.44 -27.99 -0.31
CA GLU A 259 -11.94 -28.62 -1.55
C GLU A 259 -12.23 -27.76 -2.79
N ASP A 260 -13.27 -26.93 -2.73
CA ASP A 260 -13.68 -26.00 -3.79
C ASP A 260 -12.92 -24.67 -3.75
N CYS A 261 -11.99 -24.50 -2.80
CA CYS A 261 -11.21 -23.27 -2.64
C CYS A 261 -10.08 -23.22 -3.68
N ALA A 262 -10.19 -22.33 -4.67
CA ALA A 262 -9.20 -22.13 -5.71
C ALA A 262 -7.99 -21.34 -5.24
N ALA A 263 -8.20 -20.36 -4.34
CA ALA A 263 -7.13 -19.56 -3.74
C ALA A 263 -7.53 -18.98 -2.39
N LEU A 264 -6.56 -18.82 -1.50
CA LEU A 264 -6.64 -17.99 -0.31
C LEU A 264 -6.04 -16.61 -0.62
N VAL A 265 -6.84 -15.56 -0.55
CA VAL A 265 -6.38 -14.18 -0.73
C VAL A 265 -6.06 -13.56 0.63
N VAL A 266 -4.88 -12.96 0.76
CA VAL A 266 -4.36 -12.41 2.01
C VAL A 266 -3.79 -11.01 1.84
N SER A 267 -3.65 -10.27 2.95
CA SER A 267 -2.92 -9.01 3.00
C SER A 267 -1.76 -9.09 3.99
N THR A 268 -0.86 -8.13 3.97
CA THR A 268 0.23 -8.00 4.94
C THR A 268 -0.25 -7.82 6.39
N ALA A 269 -1.50 -7.43 6.60
CA ALA A 269 -2.10 -7.28 7.92
C ALA A 269 -2.58 -8.63 8.53
N VAL A 270 -2.65 -9.69 7.71
CA VAL A 270 -3.07 -11.03 8.15
C VAL A 270 -1.82 -11.84 8.45
N GLU A 271 -1.65 -12.22 9.71
CA GLU A 271 -0.49 -12.99 10.17
C GLU A 271 -0.52 -14.43 9.66
N GLU A 272 0.63 -15.02 9.36
CA GLU A 272 0.71 -16.42 8.90
C GLU A 272 0.28 -17.45 9.97
N THR A 273 0.13 -17.01 11.21
CA THR A 273 -0.40 -17.80 12.33
C THR A 273 -1.91 -18.01 12.29
N VAL A 274 -2.62 -17.27 11.43
CA VAL A 274 -4.07 -17.42 11.25
C VAL A 274 -4.38 -18.83 10.70
N PRO A 275 -5.38 -19.54 11.26
CA PRO A 275 -5.72 -20.92 10.87
C PRO A 275 -5.97 -21.11 9.37
N ASP A 276 -6.48 -20.10 8.67
CA ASP A 276 -6.71 -20.15 7.22
C ASP A 276 -5.41 -20.41 6.43
N PHE A 277 -4.28 -19.83 6.86
CA PHE A 277 -2.97 -20.10 6.25
C PHE A 277 -2.55 -21.57 6.41
N ALA A 278 -2.71 -22.11 7.62
CA ALA A 278 -2.36 -23.50 7.89
C ALA A 278 -3.24 -24.46 7.08
N ALA A 279 -4.54 -24.17 6.97
CA ALA A 279 -5.49 -24.94 6.18
C ALA A 279 -5.14 -24.89 4.68
N ALA A 280 -4.80 -23.72 4.13
CA ALA A 280 -4.41 -23.54 2.75
C ALA A 280 -3.11 -24.31 2.43
N LYS A 281 -2.08 -24.16 3.28
CA LYS A 281 -0.81 -24.90 3.14
C LYS A 281 -1.02 -26.42 3.18
N THR A 282 -1.84 -26.92 4.11
CA THR A 282 -2.12 -28.36 4.27
C THR A 282 -2.83 -28.94 3.05
N ARG A 283 -3.73 -28.18 2.43
CA ARG A 283 -4.53 -28.61 1.28
C ARG A 283 -3.90 -28.27 -0.07
N GLY A 284 -2.73 -27.61 -0.09
CA GLY A 284 -2.08 -27.16 -1.32
C GLY A 284 -2.84 -26.07 -2.07
N VAL A 285 -3.71 -25.31 -1.36
CA VAL A 285 -4.43 -24.18 -1.93
C VAL A 285 -3.47 -23.01 -2.15
N PRO A 286 -3.40 -22.41 -3.35
CA PRO A 286 -2.57 -21.26 -3.62
C PRO A 286 -2.90 -20.09 -2.68
N ILE A 287 -1.86 -19.43 -2.17
CA ILE A 287 -1.99 -18.21 -1.37
C ILE A 287 -1.61 -17.03 -2.27
N VAL A 288 -2.54 -16.12 -2.49
CA VAL A 288 -2.41 -14.95 -3.38
C VAL A 288 -2.44 -13.68 -2.54
N HIS A 289 -1.50 -12.77 -2.76
CA HIS A 289 -1.54 -11.49 -2.05
C HIS A 289 -2.58 -10.55 -2.69
N ARG A 290 -3.26 -9.72 -1.87
CA ARG A 290 -4.28 -8.78 -2.35
C ARG A 290 -3.79 -7.87 -3.48
N SER A 291 -2.50 -7.49 -3.46
CA SER A 291 -1.91 -6.66 -4.50
C SER A 291 -1.73 -7.40 -5.83
N GLU A 292 -1.59 -8.71 -5.80
CA GLU A 292 -1.56 -9.55 -7.01
C GLU A 292 -2.96 -9.66 -7.61
N MET A 293 -3.99 -9.82 -6.77
CA MET A 293 -5.39 -9.76 -7.22
C MET A 293 -5.73 -8.41 -7.86
N LEU A 294 -5.34 -7.30 -7.22
CA LEU A 294 -5.59 -5.97 -7.79
C LEU A 294 -4.81 -5.77 -9.10
N ALA A 295 -3.54 -6.20 -9.15
CA ALA A 295 -2.73 -6.13 -10.37
C ALA A 295 -3.35 -6.96 -11.52
N HIS A 296 -3.91 -8.14 -11.21
CA HIS A 296 -4.65 -8.96 -12.17
C HIS A 296 -5.85 -8.19 -12.75
N PHE A 297 -6.68 -7.59 -11.89
CA PHE A 297 -7.81 -6.78 -12.37
C PHE A 297 -7.34 -5.57 -13.19
N VAL A 298 -6.33 -4.83 -12.72
CA VAL A 298 -5.74 -3.70 -13.47
C VAL A 298 -5.24 -4.12 -14.85
N GLY A 299 -4.66 -5.30 -14.97
CA GLY A 299 -4.17 -5.85 -16.24
C GLY A 299 -5.28 -6.36 -17.17
N THR A 300 -6.37 -6.89 -16.60
CA THR A 300 -7.48 -7.51 -17.35
C THR A 300 -8.43 -6.47 -17.95
N TYR A 301 -8.69 -5.38 -17.20
CA TYR A 301 -9.63 -4.33 -17.61
C TYR A 301 -8.90 -3.16 -18.30
N ARG A 302 -9.65 -2.32 -19.01
CA ARG A 302 -9.18 -0.99 -19.39
C ARG A 302 -9.20 -0.10 -18.16
N SER A 303 -8.08 -0.08 -17.44
CA SER A 303 -8.00 0.47 -16.09
C SER A 303 -7.46 1.90 -16.06
N ILE A 304 -8.02 2.69 -15.14
CA ILE A 304 -7.54 4.02 -14.72
C ILE A 304 -7.00 3.86 -13.30
N ALA A 305 -5.69 3.88 -13.13
CA ALA A 305 -5.04 3.73 -11.82
C ALA A 305 -4.62 5.09 -11.26
N VAL A 306 -5.24 5.49 -10.16
CA VAL A 306 -5.01 6.78 -9.51
C VAL A 306 -4.04 6.62 -8.35
N THR A 307 -2.87 7.26 -8.46
CA THR A 307 -1.83 7.26 -7.41
C THR A 307 -1.36 8.66 -7.05
N GLY A 308 -0.65 8.78 -5.94
CA GLY A 308 -0.13 10.01 -5.38
C GLY A 308 -0.15 9.98 -3.86
N THR A 309 0.63 10.80 -3.21
CA THR A 309 0.71 10.83 -1.74
C THR A 309 -0.57 11.38 -1.09
N SER A 310 -1.38 12.16 -1.83
CA SER A 310 -2.66 12.70 -1.36
C SER A 310 -3.71 12.73 -2.48
N GLY A 311 -5.01 12.70 -2.11
CA GLY A 311 -6.13 12.89 -3.04
C GLY A 311 -6.61 11.63 -3.76
N LYS A 312 -5.94 10.49 -3.64
CA LYS A 312 -6.24 9.23 -4.37
C LYS A 312 -7.72 8.86 -4.36
N SER A 313 -8.31 8.66 -3.17
CA SER A 313 -9.72 8.25 -3.03
C SER A 313 -10.68 9.28 -3.64
N THR A 314 -10.40 10.57 -3.43
CA THR A 314 -11.23 11.66 -3.97
C THR A 314 -11.23 11.66 -5.49
N VAL A 315 -10.05 11.56 -6.11
CA VAL A 315 -9.93 11.52 -7.57
C VAL A 315 -10.53 10.25 -8.14
N THR A 316 -10.33 9.10 -7.48
CA THR A 316 -10.97 7.82 -7.86
C THR A 316 -12.49 7.95 -7.84
N GLY A 317 -13.06 8.53 -6.78
CA GLY A 317 -14.50 8.77 -6.68
C GLY A 317 -15.03 9.75 -7.72
N MET A 318 -14.39 10.91 -7.88
CA MET A 318 -14.77 11.89 -8.90
C MET A 318 -14.70 11.30 -10.31
N THR A 319 -13.64 10.56 -10.64
CA THR A 319 -13.48 9.89 -11.93
C THR A 319 -14.61 8.87 -12.16
N PHE A 320 -14.91 8.06 -11.16
CA PHE A 320 -15.99 7.08 -11.22
C PHE A 320 -17.35 7.74 -11.42
N GLU A 321 -17.66 8.81 -10.66
CA GLU A 321 -18.97 9.49 -10.77
C GLU A 321 -19.11 10.24 -12.10
N ILE A 322 -18.05 10.87 -12.64
CA ILE A 322 -18.06 11.44 -13.98
C ILE A 322 -18.36 10.37 -15.03
N LEU A 323 -17.59 9.27 -15.04
CA LEU A 323 -17.78 8.18 -16.01
C LEU A 323 -19.20 7.61 -15.92
N ARG A 324 -19.70 7.38 -14.71
CA ARG A 324 -21.04 6.84 -14.46
C ARG A 324 -22.13 7.82 -14.92
N GLY A 325 -22.01 9.09 -14.58
CA GLY A 325 -22.96 10.14 -14.96
C GLY A 325 -23.01 10.39 -16.47
N MET A 326 -21.91 10.13 -17.18
CA MET A 326 -21.84 10.17 -18.63
C MET A 326 -22.29 8.86 -19.32
N GLY A 327 -22.78 7.87 -18.56
CA GLY A 327 -23.31 6.62 -19.09
C GLY A 327 -22.27 5.59 -19.52
N ALA A 328 -21.01 5.72 -19.08
CA ALA A 328 -19.94 4.79 -19.42
C ALA A 328 -20.00 3.46 -18.62
N ASP A 329 -20.85 3.39 -17.61
CA ASP A 329 -21.07 2.21 -16.74
C ASP A 329 -19.74 1.56 -16.23
N PRO A 330 -18.88 2.34 -15.55
CA PRO A 330 -17.56 1.88 -15.10
C PRO A 330 -17.67 1.00 -13.86
N SER A 331 -16.61 0.26 -13.61
CA SER A 331 -16.34 -0.39 -12.32
C SER A 331 -15.42 0.48 -11.44
N VAL A 332 -15.46 0.29 -10.12
CA VAL A 332 -14.52 0.97 -9.19
C VAL A 332 -14.05 0.03 -8.08
N ILE A 333 -12.78 0.18 -7.70
CA ILE A 333 -12.13 -0.41 -6.51
C ILE A 333 -11.38 0.73 -5.80
N THR A 334 -11.80 1.08 -4.57
CA THR A 334 -11.23 2.21 -3.83
C THR A 334 -11.03 1.88 -2.35
N GLY A 335 -10.12 2.59 -1.70
CA GLY A 335 -9.91 2.46 -0.25
C GLY A 335 -10.87 3.31 0.58
N GLY A 336 -11.50 4.32 -0.03
CA GLY A 336 -12.49 5.19 0.60
C GLY A 336 -13.92 4.81 0.21
N ASP A 337 -14.87 4.99 1.11
CA ASP A 337 -16.27 4.71 0.82
C ASP A 337 -16.89 5.84 -0.01
N LEU A 338 -17.64 5.49 -1.05
CA LEU A 338 -18.42 6.40 -1.88
C LEU A 338 -19.85 6.51 -1.33
N PRO A 339 -20.27 7.68 -0.81
CA PRO A 339 -21.61 7.86 -0.27
C PRO A 339 -22.72 7.57 -1.29
N ALA A 340 -22.49 7.85 -2.58
CA ALA A 340 -23.42 7.50 -3.65
C ALA A 340 -23.72 6.01 -3.69
N LEU A 341 -22.71 5.14 -3.57
CA LEU A 341 -22.89 3.69 -3.53
C LEU A 341 -23.53 3.21 -2.21
N GLN A 342 -23.21 3.88 -1.09
CA GLN A 342 -23.85 3.56 0.20
C GLN A 342 -25.36 3.88 0.17
N ALA A 343 -25.76 4.95 -0.50
CA ALA A 343 -27.18 5.28 -0.70
C ALA A 343 -27.91 4.21 -1.53
N GLU A 344 -27.21 3.43 -2.34
CA GLU A 344 -27.73 2.27 -3.08
C GLU A 344 -27.72 0.97 -2.25
N GLY A 345 -27.31 1.02 -0.97
CA GLY A 345 -27.26 -0.13 -0.06
C GLY A 345 -25.97 -0.95 -0.12
N LEU A 346 -24.98 -0.50 -0.90
CA LEU A 346 -23.66 -1.12 -1.00
C LEU A 346 -22.74 -0.67 0.15
N ILE A 347 -21.61 -1.37 0.34
CA ILE A 347 -20.60 -0.99 1.35
C ILE A 347 -19.96 0.37 0.97
N GLY A 348 -19.76 0.62 -0.33
CA GLY A 348 -19.30 1.92 -0.82
C GLY A 348 -17.91 1.92 -1.45
N ASN A 349 -17.10 0.88 -1.25
CA ASN A 349 -15.70 0.84 -1.71
C ASN A 349 -15.48 -0.02 -2.97
N ALA A 350 -16.53 -0.59 -3.53
CA ALA A 350 -16.49 -1.31 -4.80
C ALA A 350 -17.83 -1.26 -5.53
N PHE A 351 -17.75 -1.25 -6.86
CA PHE A 351 -18.89 -1.40 -7.77
C PHE A 351 -18.42 -2.07 -9.06
N ALA A 352 -19.26 -2.91 -9.65
CA ALA A 352 -18.99 -3.57 -10.92
C ALA A 352 -20.02 -3.14 -11.97
N GLY A 353 -19.63 -2.20 -12.84
CA GLY A 353 -20.39 -1.81 -14.04
C GLY A 353 -20.28 -2.86 -15.15
N ALA A 354 -21.06 -2.73 -16.21
CA ALA A 354 -21.04 -3.67 -17.32
C ALA A 354 -19.92 -3.39 -18.35
N SER A 355 -19.34 -2.19 -18.35
CA SER A 355 -18.23 -1.89 -19.27
C SER A 355 -16.91 -2.54 -18.84
N ASP A 356 -15.90 -2.46 -19.70
CA ASP A 356 -14.53 -2.87 -19.43
C ASP A 356 -13.71 -1.81 -18.67
N LEU A 357 -14.29 -0.63 -18.40
CA LEU A 357 -13.62 0.43 -17.64
C LEU A 357 -13.57 0.09 -16.14
N LEU A 358 -12.37 0.17 -15.57
CA LEU A 358 -12.14 -0.03 -14.14
C LEU A 358 -11.32 1.12 -13.56
N VAL A 359 -11.90 1.87 -12.63
CA VAL A 359 -11.18 2.91 -11.88
C VAL A 359 -10.64 2.29 -10.58
N VAL A 360 -9.35 2.42 -10.32
CA VAL A 360 -8.72 1.87 -9.11
C VAL A 360 -7.92 2.91 -8.35
N GLU A 361 -8.03 2.87 -7.04
CA GLU A 361 -7.10 3.55 -6.15
C GLU A 361 -5.82 2.71 -6.04
N ALA A 362 -4.70 3.25 -6.52
CA ALA A 362 -3.40 2.59 -6.57
C ALA A 362 -2.48 3.17 -5.48
N ASP A 363 -2.44 2.49 -4.33
CA ASP A 363 -1.70 2.94 -3.16
C ASP A 363 -0.19 2.65 -3.32
N GLU A 364 0.64 3.65 -3.02
CA GLU A 364 2.11 3.55 -3.02
C GLU A 364 2.66 3.08 -1.67
N SER A 365 1.87 3.16 -0.60
CA SER A 365 2.35 2.96 0.77
C SER A 365 2.84 1.54 1.05
N ASP A 366 2.21 0.52 0.47
CA ASP A 366 2.60 -0.89 0.61
C ASP A 366 3.61 -1.37 -0.45
N GLY A 367 4.03 -0.48 -1.37
CA GLY A 367 4.97 -0.81 -2.45
C GLY A 367 4.37 -1.66 -3.57
N SER A 368 3.06 -1.88 -3.58
CA SER A 368 2.40 -2.71 -4.59
C SER A 368 2.26 -2.02 -5.94
N LEU A 369 2.36 -0.69 -5.99
CA LEU A 369 2.20 0.14 -7.18
C LEU A 369 3.05 -0.33 -8.37
N VAL A 370 4.26 -0.85 -8.12
CA VAL A 370 5.18 -1.36 -9.15
C VAL A 370 4.66 -2.60 -9.88
N ARG A 371 3.61 -3.26 -9.37
CA ARG A 371 2.98 -4.43 -10.01
C ARG A 371 1.97 -4.06 -11.07
N TYR A 372 1.46 -2.82 -11.06
CA TYR A 372 0.36 -2.40 -11.91
C TYR A 372 0.82 -2.02 -13.32
N ALA A 373 0.02 -2.39 -14.33
CA ALA A 373 0.18 -2.03 -15.73
C ALA A 373 -1.16 -1.46 -16.25
N PRO A 374 -1.56 -0.26 -15.80
CA PRO A 374 -2.85 0.31 -16.17
C PRO A 374 -2.90 0.76 -17.64
N SER A 375 -4.10 0.90 -18.20
CA SER A 375 -4.29 1.60 -19.47
C SER A 375 -4.01 3.09 -19.29
N ILE A 376 -4.54 3.70 -18.25
CA ILE A 376 -4.33 5.10 -17.91
C ILE A 376 -3.75 5.18 -16.50
N GLY A 377 -2.55 5.73 -16.37
CA GLY A 377 -1.93 6.03 -15.09
C GLY A 377 -2.18 7.49 -14.70
N VAL A 378 -2.54 7.77 -13.45
CA VAL A 378 -2.75 9.14 -12.95
C VAL A 378 -1.84 9.35 -11.74
N ILE A 379 -0.88 10.28 -11.85
CA ILE A 379 0.03 10.69 -10.76
C ILE A 379 -0.39 12.07 -10.28
N LEU A 380 -0.92 12.14 -9.06
CA LEU A 380 -1.50 13.37 -8.52
C LEU A 380 -0.46 14.36 -8.00
N ASN A 381 0.38 13.90 -7.11
CA ASN A 381 1.38 14.68 -6.39
C ASN A 381 2.44 13.76 -5.80
N LEU A 382 3.57 14.36 -5.40
CA LEU A 382 4.69 13.68 -4.76
C LEU A 382 5.09 14.49 -3.52
N GLN A 383 4.73 14.02 -2.33
CA GLN A 383 5.01 14.65 -1.05
C GLN A 383 5.60 13.61 -0.10
N ARG A 384 6.27 14.04 0.96
CA ARG A 384 6.75 13.15 2.02
C ARG A 384 5.57 12.72 2.89
N ASP A 385 5.26 11.42 2.89
CA ASP A 385 4.23 10.86 3.78
C ASP A 385 4.80 9.66 4.55
N HIS A 386 4.59 8.42 4.09
CA HIS A 386 5.03 7.19 4.78
C HIS A 386 6.40 6.67 4.30
N LYS A 387 6.92 7.21 3.20
CA LYS A 387 8.19 6.84 2.57
C LYS A 387 8.98 8.09 2.19
N GLU A 388 10.27 7.93 1.96
CA GLU A 388 11.08 9.00 1.39
C GLU A 388 10.62 9.29 -0.05
N MET A 389 10.75 10.55 -0.48
CA MET A 389 10.24 11.00 -1.79
C MET A 389 10.90 10.27 -2.96
N GLU A 390 12.17 9.89 -2.81
CA GLU A 390 12.94 9.16 -3.81
C GLU A 390 12.37 7.75 -4.04
N ASP A 391 11.95 7.04 -2.98
CA ASP A 391 11.35 5.72 -3.07
C ASP A 391 9.99 5.79 -3.80
N VAL A 392 9.18 6.80 -3.50
CA VAL A 392 7.90 7.03 -4.16
C VAL A 392 8.10 7.41 -5.63
N ALA A 393 9.09 8.26 -5.93
CA ALA A 393 9.43 8.65 -7.30
C ALA A 393 9.87 7.44 -8.15
N ALA A 394 10.64 6.51 -7.59
CA ALA A 394 11.02 5.26 -8.29
C ALA A 394 9.80 4.39 -8.61
N MET A 395 8.81 4.31 -7.70
CA MET A 395 7.55 3.61 -7.97
C MET A 395 6.73 4.30 -9.07
N PHE A 396 6.70 5.64 -9.09
CA PHE A 396 6.02 6.40 -10.16
C PHE A 396 6.70 6.23 -11.52
N ALA A 397 8.03 6.17 -11.55
CA ALA A 397 8.78 5.87 -12.77
C ALA A 397 8.41 4.47 -13.31
N THR A 398 8.28 3.48 -12.43
CA THR A 398 7.84 2.13 -12.80
C THR A 398 6.40 2.12 -13.32
N LEU A 399 5.48 2.82 -12.66
CA LEU A 399 4.10 2.93 -13.13
C LEU A 399 4.04 3.59 -14.52
N ARG A 400 4.79 4.71 -14.71
CA ARG A 400 4.91 5.37 -16.01
C ARG A 400 5.35 4.40 -17.11
N ALA A 401 6.42 3.65 -16.86
CA ALA A 401 6.96 2.68 -17.83
C ALA A 401 5.97 1.55 -18.18
N ARG A 402 5.05 1.24 -17.27
CA ARG A 402 4.04 0.18 -17.43
C ARG A 402 2.67 0.69 -17.87
N THR A 403 2.45 2.01 -17.90
CA THR A 403 1.19 2.59 -18.38
C THR A 403 1.08 2.38 -19.90
N ARG A 404 -0.02 1.79 -20.35
CA ARG A 404 -0.16 1.27 -21.71
C ARG A 404 -0.67 2.30 -22.73
N GLU A 405 -1.53 3.24 -22.33
CA GLU A 405 -2.17 4.23 -23.22
C GLU A 405 -1.71 5.65 -22.89
N THR A 406 -2.15 6.20 -21.78
CA THR A 406 -1.91 7.61 -21.42
C THR A 406 -1.50 7.75 -19.97
N LEU A 407 -0.44 8.52 -19.71
CA LEU A 407 -0.12 8.99 -18.39
C LEU A 407 -0.70 10.39 -18.17
N VAL A 408 -1.34 10.60 -17.03
CA VAL A 408 -1.88 11.88 -16.55
C VAL A 408 -1.07 12.30 -15.32
N VAL A 409 -0.55 13.54 -15.30
CA VAL A 409 0.39 14.00 -14.26
C VAL A 409 0.04 15.41 -13.81
N GLY A 410 0.12 15.68 -12.50
CA GLY A 410 0.00 17.04 -11.96
C GLY A 410 1.08 18.00 -12.47
N ASP A 411 0.80 19.30 -12.39
CA ASP A 411 1.70 20.36 -12.91
C ASP A 411 2.76 20.83 -11.89
N ASP A 412 2.88 20.18 -10.74
CA ASP A 412 3.93 20.46 -9.75
C ASP A 412 5.33 20.18 -10.31
N ALA A 413 6.30 21.03 -9.98
CA ALA A 413 7.66 20.96 -10.51
C ALA A 413 8.38 19.64 -10.17
N ASN A 414 8.11 19.03 -9.01
CA ASN A 414 8.68 17.74 -8.60
C ASN A 414 8.14 16.55 -9.41
N LEU A 415 7.09 16.75 -10.19
CA LEU A 415 6.55 15.75 -11.12
C LEU A 415 7.09 15.91 -12.56
N ASP A 416 7.90 16.93 -12.85
CA ASP A 416 8.49 17.15 -14.18
C ASP A 416 9.24 15.92 -14.74
N PRO A 417 9.94 15.08 -13.94
CA PRO A 417 10.56 13.85 -14.45
C PRO A 417 9.56 12.85 -15.07
N PHE A 418 8.29 12.93 -14.72
CA PHE A 418 7.24 12.04 -15.24
C PHE A 418 6.43 12.67 -16.38
N ALA A 419 6.55 13.97 -16.63
CA ALA A 419 5.67 14.74 -17.51
C ALA A 419 5.92 14.55 -19.02
N GLY A 420 7.07 14.00 -19.42
CA GLY A 420 7.40 13.84 -20.85
C GLY A 420 6.39 12.94 -21.56
N GLY A 421 5.57 13.50 -22.49
CA GLY A 421 4.51 12.81 -23.22
C GLY A 421 3.24 12.51 -22.41
N ALA A 422 3.14 13.00 -21.16
CA ALA A 422 1.96 12.87 -20.33
C ALA A 422 1.00 14.05 -20.53
N MET A 423 -0.29 13.83 -20.30
CA MET A 423 -1.30 14.90 -20.18
C MET A 423 -1.16 15.55 -18.80
N ARG A 424 -0.93 16.85 -18.75
CA ARG A 424 -0.77 17.59 -17.49
C ARG A 424 -2.08 18.24 -17.05
N PHE A 425 -2.34 18.21 -15.75
CA PHE A 425 -3.47 18.92 -15.14
C PHE A 425 -2.99 19.84 -14.02
N GLY A 426 -3.65 20.96 -13.85
CA GLY A 426 -3.32 21.87 -12.75
C GLY A 426 -3.79 23.31 -12.95
N LEU A 427 -3.16 24.22 -12.21
CA LEU A 427 -3.51 25.65 -12.22
C LEU A 427 -2.53 26.49 -13.04
N SER A 428 -1.34 25.99 -13.31
CA SER A 428 -0.29 26.72 -14.02
C SER A 428 -0.53 26.70 -15.55
N GLU A 429 0.20 27.57 -16.27
CA GLU A 429 0.15 27.63 -17.74
C GLU A 429 0.75 26.40 -18.43
N ARG A 430 1.41 25.52 -17.67
CA ARG A 430 1.99 24.28 -18.17
C ARG A 430 0.99 23.13 -18.27
N ALA A 431 -0.20 23.29 -17.69
CA ALA A 431 -1.23 22.24 -17.68
C ALA A 431 -2.04 22.25 -18.98
N ASP A 432 -2.27 21.05 -19.53
CA ASP A 432 -3.17 20.83 -20.68
C ASP A 432 -4.63 20.96 -20.22
N ILE A 433 -4.96 20.38 -19.06
CA ILE A 433 -6.26 20.52 -18.40
C ILE A 433 -6.09 21.54 -17.27
N ARG A 434 -6.38 22.81 -17.60
CA ARG A 434 -6.12 23.95 -16.71
C ARG A 434 -7.40 24.57 -16.19
N ALA A 435 -7.49 24.80 -14.87
CA ALA A 435 -8.55 25.64 -14.33
C ALA A 435 -8.19 27.11 -14.42
N VAL A 436 -9.15 27.90 -14.84
CA VAL A 436 -9.14 29.38 -14.80
C VAL A 436 -10.37 29.88 -14.03
N ASN A 437 -10.38 31.16 -13.67
CA ASN A 437 -11.50 31.79 -12.96
C ASN A 437 -11.92 31.06 -11.68
N VAL A 438 -10.95 30.51 -10.93
CA VAL A 438 -11.19 29.69 -9.74
C VAL A 438 -11.76 30.56 -8.62
N GLN A 439 -12.94 30.19 -8.14
CA GLN A 439 -13.62 30.76 -6.98
C GLN A 439 -13.93 29.63 -6.00
N HIS A 440 -13.49 29.75 -4.76
CA HIS A 440 -13.75 28.75 -3.74
C HIS A 440 -14.40 29.37 -2.50
N SER A 441 -15.27 28.60 -1.86
CA SER A 441 -16.01 28.99 -0.66
C SER A 441 -16.02 27.83 0.35
N ALA A 442 -16.71 28.02 1.45
CA ALA A 442 -16.96 26.96 2.43
C ALA A 442 -17.77 25.79 1.86
N ASP A 443 -18.62 26.02 0.85
CA ASP A 443 -19.55 25.03 0.30
C ASP A 443 -19.02 24.32 -0.95
N GLY A 444 -17.85 24.73 -1.47
CA GLY A 444 -17.27 24.13 -2.66
C GLY A 444 -16.45 25.12 -3.50
N ALA A 445 -16.28 24.79 -4.76
CA ALA A 445 -15.55 25.64 -5.70
C ALA A 445 -16.22 25.69 -7.08
N ARG A 446 -15.97 26.81 -7.80
CA ARG A 446 -16.33 26.99 -9.19
C ARG A 446 -15.08 27.36 -9.99
N PHE A 447 -14.97 26.86 -11.18
CA PHE A 447 -13.83 27.12 -12.08
C PHE A 447 -14.24 26.83 -13.54
N GLU A 448 -13.38 27.19 -14.46
CA GLU A 448 -13.58 26.92 -15.88
C GLU A 448 -12.40 26.12 -16.44
N VAL A 449 -12.68 25.18 -17.35
CA VAL A 449 -11.69 24.42 -18.11
C VAL A 449 -12.08 24.52 -19.59
N GLU A 450 -11.21 25.02 -20.45
CA GLU A 450 -11.46 25.20 -21.90
C GLU A 450 -12.81 25.89 -22.21
N GLY A 451 -13.25 26.83 -21.35
CA GLY A 451 -14.52 27.55 -21.51
C GLY A 451 -15.76 26.82 -20.97
N VAL A 452 -15.63 25.60 -20.45
CA VAL A 452 -16.71 24.88 -19.77
C VAL A 452 -16.65 25.22 -18.27
N ALA A 453 -17.80 25.65 -17.72
CA ALA A 453 -17.93 25.97 -16.30
C ALA A 453 -18.17 24.70 -15.48
N PHE A 454 -17.40 24.54 -14.41
CA PHE A 454 -17.49 23.45 -13.44
C PHE A 454 -17.82 23.97 -12.04
N ALA A 455 -18.49 23.13 -11.27
CA ALA A 455 -18.69 23.30 -9.84
C ALA A 455 -18.41 22.00 -9.13
N ILE A 456 -17.86 22.08 -7.91
CA ILE A 456 -17.69 20.94 -7.00
C ILE A 456 -18.26 21.28 -5.63
N PRO A 457 -19.01 20.39 -4.97
CA PRO A 457 -19.63 20.64 -3.68
C PRO A 457 -18.69 20.30 -2.49
N VAL A 458 -17.39 20.27 -2.73
CA VAL A 458 -16.36 19.99 -1.73
C VAL A 458 -15.39 21.17 -1.66
N PRO A 459 -15.12 21.71 -0.45
CA PRO A 459 -14.32 22.91 -0.28
C PRO A 459 -12.81 22.63 -0.47
N GLY A 460 -12.06 23.72 -0.69
CA GLY A 460 -10.60 23.72 -0.72
C GLY A 460 -10.00 23.66 -2.13
N LEU A 461 -8.93 24.43 -2.34
CA LEU A 461 -8.24 24.51 -3.63
C LEU A 461 -7.66 23.16 -4.08
N HIS A 462 -7.22 22.32 -3.13
CA HIS A 462 -6.76 20.96 -3.43
C HIS A 462 -7.86 20.10 -4.07
N ASN A 463 -9.14 20.34 -3.78
CA ASN A 463 -10.24 19.64 -4.43
C ASN A 463 -10.51 20.14 -5.85
N VAL A 464 -10.17 21.40 -6.18
CA VAL A 464 -10.12 21.85 -7.56
C VAL A 464 -9.06 21.08 -8.34
N THR A 465 -7.86 20.92 -7.77
CA THR A 465 -6.79 20.12 -8.40
C THR A 465 -7.20 18.63 -8.54
N ASN A 466 -7.87 18.07 -7.53
CA ASN A 466 -8.43 16.71 -7.61
C ASN A 466 -9.47 16.58 -8.75
N ALA A 467 -10.34 17.57 -8.91
CA ALA A 467 -11.32 17.61 -9.99
C ALA A 467 -10.65 17.69 -11.37
N LEU A 468 -9.60 18.50 -11.51
CA LEU A 468 -8.82 18.58 -12.75
C LEU A 468 -8.16 17.23 -13.11
N ALA A 469 -7.63 16.51 -12.11
CA ALA A 469 -7.10 15.17 -12.29
C ALA A 469 -8.17 14.19 -12.80
N ALA A 470 -9.38 14.23 -12.21
CA ALA A 470 -10.49 13.39 -12.63
C ALA A 470 -10.98 13.74 -14.05
N ILE A 471 -11.09 15.03 -14.39
CA ILE A 471 -11.41 15.51 -15.74
C ILE A 471 -10.35 15.01 -16.72
N ALA A 472 -9.06 15.16 -16.42
CA ALA A 472 -7.95 14.70 -17.26
C ALA A 472 -7.98 13.17 -17.45
N ALA A 473 -8.26 12.40 -16.41
CA ALA A 473 -8.41 10.95 -16.48
C ALA A 473 -9.58 10.54 -17.39
N CYS A 474 -10.73 11.21 -17.30
CA CYS A 474 -11.88 10.97 -18.15
C CYS A 474 -11.61 11.38 -19.61
N ARG A 475 -10.88 12.48 -19.85
CA ARG A 475 -10.42 12.89 -21.19
C ARG A 475 -9.47 11.85 -21.79
N ALA A 476 -8.53 11.35 -21.00
CA ALA A 476 -7.62 10.28 -21.42
C ALA A 476 -8.39 8.97 -21.74
N ALA A 477 -9.51 8.73 -21.07
CA ALA A 477 -10.41 7.61 -21.39
C ALA A 477 -11.24 7.84 -22.66
N GLY A 478 -11.19 9.05 -23.27
CA GLY A 478 -11.84 9.39 -24.53
C GLY A 478 -13.20 10.10 -24.38
N LEU A 479 -13.55 10.55 -23.18
CA LEU A 479 -14.82 11.27 -22.99
C LEU A 479 -14.67 12.76 -23.36
N PRO A 480 -15.72 13.38 -23.94
CA PRO A 480 -15.74 14.82 -24.19
C PRO A 480 -15.85 15.60 -22.88
N LEU A 481 -15.31 16.83 -22.84
CA LEU A 481 -15.34 17.69 -21.66
C LEU A 481 -16.77 18.12 -21.30
N GLU A 482 -17.55 18.39 -22.34
CA GLU A 482 -18.97 18.70 -22.22
C GLU A 482 -19.70 17.46 -21.66
N GLY A 483 -20.47 17.64 -20.64
CA GLY A 483 -21.17 16.56 -19.93
C GLY A 483 -20.47 16.07 -18.66
N MET A 484 -19.21 16.44 -18.42
CA MET A 484 -18.54 16.13 -17.14
C MET A 484 -18.97 17.05 -16.00
N ALA A 485 -19.50 18.25 -16.31
CA ALA A 485 -19.80 19.27 -15.33
C ALA A 485 -20.93 18.88 -14.37
N ASP A 486 -22.02 18.34 -14.88
CA ASP A 486 -23.17 17.93 -14.07
C ASP A 486 -22.86 16.78 -13.10
N PRO A 487 -22.23 15.65 -13.54
CA PRO A 487 -21.80 14.61 -12.61
C PRO A 487 -20.85 15.12 -11.52
N LEU A 488 -19.91 15.98 -11.89
CA LEU A 488 -18.95 16.53 -10.93
C LEU A 488 -19.60 17.48 -9.93
N ALA A 489 -20.60 18.26 -10.35
CA ALA A 489 -21.40 19.10 -9.47
C ALA A 489 -22.27 18.28 -8.50
N GLY A 490 -22.63 17.05 -8.87
CA GLY A 490 -23.34 16.09 -8.03
C GLY A 490 -22.44 15.22 -7.16
N PHE A 491 -21.12 15.42 -7.17
CA PHE A 491 -20.18 14.60 -6.40
C PHE A 491 -20.52 14.57 -4.91
N SER A 492 -20.79 13.37 -4.39
CA SER A 492 -21.25 13.18 -3.01
C SER A 492 -20.14 13.19 -1.94
N GLY A 493 -18.89 13.44 -2.36
CA GLY A 493 -17.73 13.39 -1.48
C GLY A 493 -17.21 11.96 -1.30
N ILE A 494 -16.31 11.81 -0.35
CA ILE A 494 -15.77 10.50 0.09
C ILE A 494 -16.05 10.38 1.58
N GLY A 495 -16.47 9.22 2.00
CA GLY A 495 -16.67 8.92 3.42
C GLY A 495 -15.43 9.26 4.24
N ARG A 496 -15.61 9.94 5.34
CA ARG A 496 -14.54 10.38 6.23
C ARG A 496 -13.47 11.27 5.55
N ARG A 497 -13.84 12.05 4.52
CA ARG A 497 -13.00 13.10 3.92
C ARG A 497 -13.74 14.41 4.00
N PHE A 498 -13.60 15.11 5.12
CA PHE A 498 -14.38 16.28 5.49
C PHE A 498 -15.89 16.06 5.25
N GLN A 499 -16.36 14.88 5.69
CA GLN A 499 -17.73 14.45 5.50
C GLN A 499 -18.63 15.13 6.51
N THR A 500 -19.57 15.94 6.05
CA THR A 500 -20.65 16.44 6.91
C THR A 500 -21.56 15.30 7.32
N ILE A 501 -21.63 15.02 8.62
CA ILE A 501 -22.51 14.01 9.21
C ILE A 501 -23.90 14.57 9.36
N GLY A 502 -24.02 15.84 9.71
CA GLY A 502 -25.27 16.57 9.82
C GLY A 502 -25.10 17.94 10.49
N CYS A 503 -26.22 18.63 10.60
CA CYS A 503 -26.30 19.90 11.28
C CYS A 503 -27.51 19.90 12.23
N ALA A 504 -27.30 20.23 13.50
CA ALA A 504 -28.35 20.34 14.51
C ALA A 504 -28.14 21.62 15.32
N SER A 505 -29.20 22.36 15.61
CA SER A 505 -29.17 23.62 16.38
C SER A 505 -28.15 24.66 15.84
N GLY A 506 -27.91 24.66 14.51
CA GLY A 506 -26.90 25.51 13.87
C GLY A 506 -25.44 25.08 14.13
N ILE A 507 -25.21 23.88 14.61
CA ILE A 507 -23.91 23.27 14.85
C ILE A 507 -23.69 22.19 13.80
N GLU A 508 -22.58 22.27 13.04
CA GLU A 508 -22.23 21.28 12.05
C GLU A 508 -21.29 20.21 12.66
N VAL A 509 -21.57 18.93 12.39
CA VAL A 509 -20.70 17.81 12.78
C VAL A 509 -20.05 17.22 11.53
N VAL A 510 -18.72 17.15 11.53
CA VAL A 510 -17.89 16.71 10.39
C VAL A 510 -16.98 15.54 10.83
N ASP A 511 -16.85 14.51 10.01
CA ASP A 511 -15.90 13.39 10.17
C ASP A 511 -14.79 13.49 9.12
N ASP A 512 -13.53 13.42 9.57
CA ASP A 512 -12.36 13.45 8.69
C ASP A 512 -11.32 12.38 9.05
N PHE A 513 -10.73 11.79 8.04
CA PHE A 513 -9.67 10.78 8.19
C PHE A 513 -8.29 11.38 8.48
N ALA A 514 -8.20 12.67 8.80
CA ALA A 514 -6.95 13.37 9.08
C ALA A 514 -6.19 12.70 10.23
N HIS A 515 -4.92 12.38 10.00
CA HIS A 515 -4.10 11.63 10.94
C HIS A 515 -2.61 12.03 10.91
N ASN A 516 -2.21 12.93 10.05
CA ASN A 516 -0.88 13.55 10.04
C ASN A 516 -1.01 15.08 10.03
N ALA A 517 0.09 15.78 10.28
CA ALA A 517 0.14 17.22 10.44
C ALA A 517 -0.55 18.01 9.32
N GLU A 518 -0.24 17.68 8.06
CA GLU A 518 -0.77 18.40 6.89
C GLU A 518 -2.28 18.20 6.74
N LYS A 519 -2.75 16.94 6.90
CA LYS A 519 -4.18 16.61 6.80
C LYS A 519 -4.99 17.23 7.93
N ILE A 520 -4.45 17.24 9.17
CA ILE A 520 -5.07 17.89 10.33
C ILE A 520 -5.17 19.41 10.09
N ALA A 521 -4.08 20.04 9.64
CA ALA A 521 -4.09 21.47 9.32
C ALA A 521 -5.12 21.82 8.24
N ALA A 522 -5.19 21.02 7.16
CA ALA A 522 -6.16 21.22 6.09
C ALA A 522 -7.61 21.08 6.58
N ALA A 523 -7.90 20.06 7.41
CA ALA A 523 -9.23 19.84 7.99
C ALA A 523 -9.64 21.00 8.91
N ILE A 524 -8.75 21.47 9.80
CA ILE A 524 -9.01 22.62 10.69
C ILE A 524 -9.26 23.91 9.87
N ARG A 525 -8.42 24.19 8.89
CA ARG A 525 -8.60 25.38 8.03
C ARG A 525 -9.93 25.34 7.27
N THR A 526 -10.32 24.16 6.78
CA THR A 526 -11.61 23.97 6.12
C THR A 526 -12.78 24.18 7.08
N ALA A 527 -12.69 23.63 8.30
CA ALA A 527 -13.71 23.84 9.34
C ALA A 527 -13.88 25.32 9.71
N LYS A 528 -12.79 26.07 9.78
CA LYS A 528 -12.81 27.53 10.03
C LYS A 528 -13.48 28.38 8.96
N LEU A 529 -13.56 27.85 7.72
CA LEU A 529 -14.34 28.54 6.66
C LEU A 529 -15.84 28.33 6.83
N ARG A 530 -16.27 27.33 7.61
CA ARG A 530 -17.68 26.91 7.75
C ARG A 530 -18.31 27.36 9.08
N GLY A 531 -17.50 27.58 10.10
CA GLY A 531 -17.99 27.99 11.41
C GLY A 531 -17.16 29.09 12.06
N ARG A 532 -17.71 29.67 13.13
CA ARG A 532 -17.04 30.71 13.92
C ARG A 532 -16.02 30.15 14.88
N ARG A 533 -16.21 28.89 15.33
CA ARG A 533 -15.35 28.18 16.27
C ARG A 533 -15.27 26.71 15.90
N VAL A 534 -14.08 26.11 16.07
CA VAL A 534 -13.84 24.69 15.86
C VAL A 534 -13.72 23.96 17.20
N LEU A 535 -14.59 22.98 17.42
CA LEU A 535 -14.46 21.99 18.48
C LEU A 535 -13.81 20.74 17.85
N GLY A 536 -12.48 20.70 17.86
CA GLY A 536 -11.70 19.60 17.29
C GLY A 536 -11.68 18.40 18.22
N ILE A 537 -11.99 17.23 17.69
CA ILE A 537 -11.85 15.94 18.36
C ILE A 537 -10.83 15.14 17.60
N TYR A 538 -9.78 14.67 18.26
CA TYR A 538 -8.74 13.87 17.60
C TYR A 538 -8.49 12.55 18.33
N GLN A 539 -8.48 11.46 17.56
CA GLN A 539 -8.05 10.15 18.06
C GLN A 539 -6.77 9.70 17.36
N PRO A 540 -5.60 9.76 18.02
CA PRO A 540 -4.37 9.19 17.51
C PRO A 540 -4.51 7.68 17.33
N HIS A 541 -3.73 7.06 16.43
CA HIS A 541 -3.76 5.62 16.25
C HIS A 541 -2.35 5.01 16.19
N GLY A 542 -2.18 3.90 16.91
CA GLY A 542 -0.93 3.16 16.99
C GLY A 542 0.17 3.92 17.78
N TYR A 543 0.77 3.29 18.78
CA TYR A 543 1.77 3.93 19.63
C TYR A 543 3.05 4.33 18.87
N GLY A 544 3.51 3.51 17.93
CA GLY A 544 4.66 3.83 17.08
C GLY A 544 4.46 5.09 16.21
N PRO A 545 3.46 5.11 15.33
CA PRO A 545 3.14 6.30 14.51
C PRO A 545 2.88 7.54 15.35
N THR A 546 2.14 7.43 16.46
CA THR A 546 1.84 8.56 17.35
C THR A 546 3.11 9.13 17.97
N ARG A 547 4.04 8.27 18.43
CA ARG A 547 5.34 8.72 18.95
C ARG A 547 6.17 9.45 17.89
N PHE A 548 6.19 8.92 16.68
CA PHE A 548 6.92 9.53 15.56
C PHE A 548 6.39 10.91 15.20
N LEU A 549 5.07 11.10 15.21
CA LEU A 549 4.39 12.35 14.82
C LEU A 549 4.10 13.29 16.01
N TRP A 550 4.50 12.96 17.21
CA TRP A 550 4.15 13.69 18.43
C TRP A 550 4.38 15.19 18.33
N GLN A 551 5.61 15.58 18.02
CA GLN A 551 5.98 17.01 17.92
C GLN A 551 5.29 17.73 16.75
N ASP A 552 4.95 16.98 15.71
CA ASP A 552 4.18 17.52 14.59
C ASP A 552 2.74 17.80 15.02
N PHE A 553 2.13 16.92 15.83
CA PHE A 553 0.80 17.17 16.41
C PHE A 553 0.80 18.41 17.31
N VAL A 554 1.77 18.52 18.22
CA VAL A 554 1.88 19.69 19.11
C VAL A 554 1.97 20.97 18.29
N ARG A 555 2.88 21.04 17.31
CA ARG A 555 3.03 22.22 16.46
C ARG A 555 1.77 22.54 15.67
N THR A 556 1.17 21.53 15.03
CA THR A 556 0.01 21.74 14.14
C THR A 556 -1.21 22.22 14.90
N PHE A 557 -1.59 21.55 16.00
CA PHE A 557 -2.74 21.99 16.77
C PHE A 557 -2.52 23.38 17.38
N SER A 558 -1.31 23.66 17.86
CA SER A 558 -0.99 24.97 18.45
C SER A 558 -0.93 26.11 17.42
N SER A 559 -0.60 25.83 16.16
CA SER A 559 -0.57 26.86 15.11
C SER A 559 -1.91 27.05 14.40
N GLU A 560 -2.71 25.99 14.27
CA GLU A 560 -3.94 26.04 13.48
C GLU A 560 -5.18 26.39 14.32
N LEU A 561 -5.20 26.08 15.62
CA LEU A 561 -6.32 26.44 16.51
C LEU A 561 -6.12 27.82 17.12
N SER A 562 -7.17 28.63 17.09
CA SER A 562 -7.21 29.97 17.71
C SER A 562 -7.61 29.88 19.19
N ALA A 563 -7.57 31.02 19.89
CA ALA A 563 -7.91 31.08 21.32
C ALA A 563 -9.37 30.69 21.63
N ASP A 564 -10.28 30.85 20.66
CA ASP A 564 -11.70 30.50 20.82
C ASP A 564 -11.97 29.02 20.49
N ASP A 565 -11.08 28.37 19.72
CA ASP A 565 -11.19 26.96 19.35
C ASP A 565 -10.82 26.06 20.52
N ARG A 566 -11.26 24.80 20.47
CA ARG A 566 -10.93 23.80 21.49
C ARG A 566 -10.57 22.46 20.88
N LEU A 567 -9.58 21.79 21.47
CA LEU A 567 -9.19 20.43 21.12
C LEU A 567 -9.57 19.46 22.23
N PHE A 568 -10.20 18.36 21.87
CA PHE A 568 -10.36 17.17 22.70
C PHE A 568 -9.60 16.01 22.08
N MET A 569 -8.79 15.34 22.85
CA MET A 569 -8.04 14.18 22.38
C MET A 569 -8.45 12.93 23.13
N LEU A 570 -8.87 11.91 22.37
CA LEU A 570 -9.15 10.57 22.91
C LEU A 570 -7.84 9.79 23.07
N GLU A 571 -7.88 8.70 23.84
CA GLU A 571 -6.72 7.80 23.98
C GLU A 571 -6.32 7.18 22.65
N VAL A 572 -5.04 6.81 22.53
CA VAL A 572 -4.47 6.20 21.31
C VAL A 572 -5.25 4.93 20.96
N PHE A 573 -5.87 4.93 19.79
CA PHE A 573 -6.52 3.73 19.26
C PHE A 573 -5.47 2.67 18.92
N TYR A 574 -5.62 1.48 19.49
CA TYR A 574 -4.69 0.39 19.32
C TYR A 574 -5.39 -0.87 18.82
N ALA A 575 -5.21 -1.17 17.54
CA ALA A 575 -5.81 -2.33 16.87
C ALA A 575 -5.10 -3.67 17.17
N GLY A 576 -4.09 -3.64 18.06
CA GLY A 576 -3.26 -4.81 18.38
C GLY A 576 -1.85 -4.72 17.81
N GLY A 577 -0.97 -5.65 18.23
CA GLY A 577 0.43 -5.72 17.83
C GLY A 577 1.39 -5.76 19.04
N THR A 578 2.68 -5.57 18.78
CA THR A 578 3.77 -5.69 19.79
C THR A 578 4.34 -4.33 20.26
N ALA A 579 3.71 -3.20 19.88
CA ALA A 579 4.22 -1.88 20.22
C ALA A 579 4.16 -1.62 21.74
N THR A 580 5.22 -1.01 22.28
CA THR A 580 5.27 -0.58 23.69
C THR A 580 4.27 0.56 23.94
N ARG A 581 3.46 0.43 24.98
CA ARG A 581 2.44 1.40 25.42
C ARG A 581 2.93 2.16 26.64
N ASP A 582 3.91 3.03 26.47
CA ASP A 582 4.64 3.73 27.53
C ASP A 582 4.27 5.21 27.67
N PHE A 583 3.24 5.67 26.95
CA PHE A 583 2.67 7.02 27.04
C PHE A 583 1.15 7.00 26.81
N SER A 584 0.49 8.10 27.16
CA SER A 584 -0.93 8.35 26.91
C SER A 584 -1.12 9.56 25.98
N ALA A 585 -2.25 9.65 25.32
CA ALA A 585 -2.63 10.87 24.60
C ALA A 585 -2.75 12.09 25.54
N ALA A 586 -2.96 11.89 26.83
CA ALA A 586 -2.94 12.94 27.84
C ALA A 586 -1.58 13.67 27.90
N ASP A 587 -0.48 12.98 27.64
CA ASP A 587 0.86 13.59 27.64
C ASP A 587 1.00 14.58 26.48
N ILE A 588 0.48 14.22 25.29
CA ILE A 588 0.45 15.09 24.11
C ILE A 588 -0.43 16.32 24.38
N VAL A 589 -1.60 16.11 24.97
CA VAL A 589 -2.52 17.21 25.37
C VAL A 589 -1.84 18.17 26.32
N GLY A 590 -1.04 17.68 27.27
CA GLY A 590 -0.28 18.50 28.21
C GLY A 590 0.69 19.45 27.50
N GLU A 591 1.40 18.99 26.48
CA GLU A 591 2.31 19.83 25.69
C GLU A 591 1.54 20.85 24.82
N ILE A 592 0.44 20.44 24.18
CA ILE A 592 -0.42 21.35 23.39
C ILE A 592 -1.00 22.45 24.27
N ALA A 593 -1.48 22.11 25.46
CA ALA A 593 -1.99 23.08 26.43
C ALA A 593 -0.90 24.03 26.94
N ALA A 594 0.31 23.51 27.19
CA ALA A 594 1.48 24.32 27.57
C ALA A 594 1.91 25.30 26.46
N ALA A 595 1.63 24.98 25.19
CA ALA A 595 1.83 25.87 24.04
C ALA A 595 0.72 26.95 23.90
N GLY A 596 -0.30 26.97 24.78
CA GLY A 596 -1.33 28.00 24.84
C GLY A 596 -2.66 27.66 24.15
N THR A 597 -2.80 26.44 23.60
CA THR A 597 -4.04 25.97 22.96
C THR A 597 -5.00 25.42 24.02
N GLN A 598 -6.29 25.70 23.90
CA GLN A 598 -7.31 25.10 24.74
C GLN A 598 -7.47 23.60 24.38
N ALA A 599 -6.73 22.73 25.06
CA ALA A 599 -6.75 21.30 24.82
C ALA A 599 -7.12 20.51 26.09
N ALA A 600 -7.90 19.46 25.95
CA ALA A 600 -8.32 18.57 27.03
C ALA A 600 -8.24 17.10 26.60
N PHE A 601 -7.77 16.24 27.51
CA PHE A 601 -7.85 14.79 27.35
C PHE A 601 -9.28 14.33 27.64
N ALA A 602 -9.84 13.53 26.74
CA ALA A 602 -11.18 12.94 26.90
C ALA A 602 -11.05 11.51 27.44
N PRO A 603 -11.52 11.23 28.67
CA PRO A 603 -11.34 9.94 29.29
C PRO A 603 -12.20 8.84 28.66
N SER A 604 -13.32 9.19 28.05
CA SER A 604 -14.17 8.27 27.31
C SER A 604 -14.99 9.02 26.24
N ARG A 605 -15.60 8.27 25.31
CA ARG A 605 -16.48 8.82 24.30
C ARG A 605 -17.80 9.33 24.90
N GLU A 606 -18.34 8.63 25.87
CA GLU A 606 -19.57 9.03 26.57
C GLU A 606 -19.38 10.39 27.24
N TRP A 607 -18.28 10.57 27.96
CA TRP A 607 -17.93 11.85 28.56
C TRP A 607 -17.80 12.95 27.49
N LEU A 608 -17.18 12.63 26.36
CA LEU A 608 -16.95 13.61 25.30
C LEU A 608 -18.25 14.00 24.58
N ILE A 609 -19.18 13.06 24.37
CA ILE A 609 -20.50 13.35 23.82
C ILE A 609 -21.23 14.36 24.71
N GLU A 610 -21.25 14.11 26.03
CA GLU A 610 -21.88 15.03 27.00
C GLU A 610 -21.18 16.40 27.03
N ALA A 611 -19.83 16.40 27.02
CA ALA A 611 -19.07 17.65 27.04
C ALA A 611 -19.35 18.50 25.79
N ILE A 612 -19.39 17.90 24.61
CA ILE A 612 -19.68 18.59 23.35
C ILE A 612 -21.14 19.09 23.34
N ALA A 613 -22.12 18.27 23.74
CA ALA A 613 -23.52 18.67 23.76
C ALA A 613 -23.78 19.86 24.70
N ASN A 614 -23.05 19.96 25.81
CA ASN A 614 -23.15 21.09 26.75
C ASN A 614 -22.38 22.34 26.31
N GLU A 615 -21.31 22.17 25.53
CA GLU A 615 -20.40 23.27 25.19
C GLU A 615 -20.69 23.89 23.81
N ALA A 616 -21.14 23.09 22.85
CA ALA A 616 -21.33 23.51 21.46
C ALA A 616 -22.46 24.57 21.34
N ARG A 617 -22.27 25.51 20.44
CA ARG A 617 -23.18 26.64 20.22
C ARG A 617 -23.44 26.84 18.74
N GLU A 618 -24.54 27.50 18.41
CA GLU A 618 -24.86 27.89 17.04
C GLU A 618 -23.65 28.59 16.34
N GLY A 619 -23.30 28.07 15.17
CA GLY A 619 -22.17 28.51 14.38
C GLY A 619 -20.86 27.77 14.68
N ASP A 620 -20.84 26.80 15.58
CA ASP A 620 -19.68 25.95 15.79
C ASP A 620 -19.59 24.81 14.76
N VAL A 621 -18.37 24.36 14.48
CA VAL A 621 -18.09 23.11 13.76
C VAL A 621 -17.44 22.11 14.72
N VAL A 622 -18.07 20.97 14.93
CA VAL A 622 -17.51 19.84 15.63
C VAL A 622 -16.78 18.96 14.60
N LEU A 623 -15.44 18.97 14.64
CA LEU A 623 -14.58 18.27 13.69
C LEU A 623 -13.98 17.03 14.33
N VAL A 624 -14.49 15.85 13.97
CA VAL A 624 -13.99 14.54 14.43
C VAL A 624 -12.90 14.07 13.49
N MET A 625 -11.68 13.84 14.01
CA MET A 625 -10.51 13.46 13.22
C MET A 625 -9.88 12.16 13.74
N GLY A 626 -9.40 11.32 12.82
CA GLY A 626 -8.69 10.07 13.14
C GLY A 626 -8.79 9.05 12.03
N ALA A 627 -7.84 8.11 11.93
CA ALA A 627 -7.76 7.21 10.79
C ALA A 627 -8.34 5.81 11.05
N ARG A 628 -7.63 4.97 11.76
CA ARG A 628 -7.86 3.51 11.75
C ARG A 628 -9.04 2.99 12.55
N ASP A 629 -9.67 3.81 13.36
CA ASP A 629 -10.85 3.42 14.10
C ASP A 629 -12.10 3.51 13.21
N PRO A 630 -12.71 2.39 12.81
CA PRO A 630 -13.87 2.38 11.93
C PRO A 630 -15.15 2.88 12.61
N SER A 631 -15.14 3.03 13.93
CA SER A 631 -16.32 3.45 14.71
C SER A 631 -16.43 4.98 14.88
N LEU A 632 -15.42 5.77 14.40
CA LEU A 632 -15.45 7.23 14.54
C LEU A 632 -16.63 7.90 13.83
N THR A 633 -17.04 7.37 12.67
CA THR A 633 -18.24 7.90 11.98
C THR A 633 -19.52 7.65 12.79
N ALA A 634 -19.65 6.49 13.45
CA ALA A 634 -20.78 6.23 14.36
C ALA A 634 -20.71 7.17 15.57
N PHE A 635 -19.55 7.35 16.16
CA PHE A 635 -19.31 8.30 17.24
C PHE A 635 -19.68 9.74 16.86
N ALA A 636 -19.36 10.20 15.64
CA ALA A 636 -19.79 11.50 15.16
C ALA A 636 -21.32 11.63 15.04
N ARG A 637 -22.01 10.55 14.64
CA ARG A 637 -23.50 10.49 14.65
C ARG A 637 -24.08 10.54 16.06
N ASP A 638 -23.43 9.87 17.03
CA ASP A 638 -23.86 9.92 18.45
C ASP A 638 -23.74 11.34 19.01
N ILE A 639 -22.67 12.07 18.65
CA ILE A 639 -22.51 13.50 19.00
C ILE A 639 -23.63 14.33 18.39
N LEU A 640 -23.90 14.19 17.08
CA LEU A 640 -24.99 14.90 16.41
C LEU A 640 -26.31 14.64 17.11
N SER A 641 -26.63 13.38 17.39
CA SER A 641 -27.85 12.99 18.09
C SER A 641 -27.93 13.54 19.53
N ALA A 642 -26.80 13.74 20.20
CA ALA A 642 -26.78 14.35 21.51
C ALA A 642 -27.07 15.86 21.43
N ILE A 643 -26.52 16.56 20.42
CA ILE A 643 -26.80 17.98 20.14
C ILE A 643 -28.28 18.20 19.77
N GLU A 644 -28.91 17.24 19.03
CA GLU A 644 -30.34 17.30 18.69
C GLU A 644 -31.26 17.20 19.89
N ARG A 645 -30.83 16.51 20.96
CA ARG A 645 -31.61 16.31 22.20
C ARG A 645 -31.47 17.42 23.21
N GLY A 646 -30.41 18.22 23.17
CA GLY A 646 -30.10 19.34 24.09
C GLY A 646 -30.63 20.64 23.56
#